data_5c0e455486754c7e91ddd220594bf1a7
#
_entry.id   5c0e455486754c7e91ddd220594bf1a7
#
_cell.length_a   1.000
_cell.length_b   1.000
_cell.length_c   1.000
_cell.angle_alpha   90.00
_cell.angle_beta   90.00
_cell.angle_gamma   90.00
#
_symmetry.space_group_name_H-M   'P 1'
#
loop_
_entity.id
_entity.type
_entity.pdbx_description
1 polymer ?
#
loop_
_entity_poly.entity_id
_entity_poly.type
_entity_poly.pdbx_seq_one_letter_code
_entity_poly.pdbx_strand_id
1 'polypeptide(L)'
;VSAGPSPLSASLALALLSSDQLLADDLFLDNTQLPQVLTATRLKQSPAAVPGSMTVIDSELIKASGARDISELLRLVPGMMVGNLSGNQAAVNYHGTSADEARRMQVLIDGRSVYRAALATVNWGDIPVAMEDIARIEVFRGPNTVSYGANALMAVINIITRPPADSHGTRLKVTRGQRGINDWYASHGSGWEGGDLRLSLAGQEDDGFDSHRNGADLRDSRRLNRFNLSMSQVLDEQQSIDWQLNAKDGTNQRPYAYRPVFSGTTAGGDNADVIAKNYAGSLRWNLEFNPEHSLYVQGSAQHWDRQQTWRACDAEASFSPQLGELWQLAPHYAERLVRNMDSFSQPGAPSGQPAHMALANQVLEQWKGGAHQTVCGDIDQSTRETRYDLELQDTLSLSESLRLVSGMNYRYDRADSQTYFNGTLDDTMWRLFGQLEWRATEHWLLQAGAMYEHTRLIGDSLTPRLAINYLITPRHGLRAVYSEAIRSPDMFENNVSWRYQVSDLRPNAYGKPNARYFVTTRGPGNLDQEHMRSRELGYNGFFAEAGVNVDIKLFYDEITGLISEPLRNNQYIASNANHARFSGTETQLDWRLSTADRLRLTYAYIDAQASNPDDQRFTARNSGSAGWLRDWGRGWNSALFYYGDDALNGYRFERIDTRIAKRIALGKASLEVAGILQQRLDRQPTTFIDNNYDSRHVLYFSAELAF
;
A
#
# COMPACT_ATOMS: atom_id res chain seq x y z
N VAL A 1 67.33 -15.71 6.68
CA VAL A 1 66.04 -16.22 6.29
C VAL A 1 65.02 -15.45 7.11
N SER A 2 64.53 -14.35 6.62
CA SER A 2 63.49 -13.53 7.24
C SER A 2 62.14 -13.95 6.65
N ALA A 3 61.24 -14.40 7.50
CA ALA A 3 59.87 -14.70 7.15
C ALA A 3 59.07 -13.36 7.10
N GLY A 4 58.48 -13.04 5.95
CA GLY A 4 57.56 -11.92 5.80
C GLY A 4 56.21 -12.20 6.46
N PRO A 5 55.42 -11.19 6.84
CA PRO A 5 54.13 -11.36 7.48
C PRO A 5 53.12 -11.96 6.52
N SER A 6 52.24 -12.82 7.05
CA SER A 6 51.20 -13.49 6.31
C SER A 6 50.05 -12.53 5.95
N PRO A 7 49.26 -12.77 4.87
CA PRO A 7 48.18 -11.88 4.41
C PRO A 7 47.04 -11.70 5.42
N LEU A 8 46.93 -12.52 6.45
CA LEU A 8 45.96 -12.40 7.53
C LEU A 8 46.16 -11.20 8.47
N SER A 9 47.38 -10.64 8.54
CA SER A 9 47.65 -9.45 9.37
C SER A 9 47.29 -8.13 8.65
N ALA A 10 47.23 -8.13 7.32
CA ALA A 10 46.79 -6.95 6.55
C ALA A 10 45.26 -6.73 6.60
N SER A 11 44.49 -7.83 6.61
CA SER A 11 43.03 -7.72 6.70
C SER A 11 42.53 -7.24 8.07
N LEU A 12 43.27 -7.54 9.15
CA LEU A 12 42.89 -7.04 10.49
C LEU A 12 43.31 -5.56 10.69
N ALA A 13 44.34 -5.09 10.00
CA ALA A 13 44.76 -3.69 10.04
C ALA A 13 43.82 -2.78 9.22
N LEU A 14 43.22 -3.27 8.11
CA LEU A 14 42.22 -2.52 7.33
C LEU A 14 40.90 -2.42 8.09
N ALA A 15 40.51 -3.46 8.85
CA ALA A 15 39.29 -3.45 9.69
C ALA A 15 39.39 -2.50 10.89
N LEU A 16 40.63 -2.17 11.36
CA LEU A 16 40.86 -1.20 12.43
C LEU A 16 41.03 0.24 11.93
N LEU A 17 41.37 0.44 10.65
CA LEU A 17 41.45 1.78 10.03
C LEU A 17 40.07 2.29 9.55
N SER A 18 39.12 1.40 9.34
CA SER A 18 37.74 1.77 9.00
C SER A 18 36.89 2.23 10.21
N SER A 19 37.41 2.09 11.43
CA SER A 19 36.71 2.54 12.65
C SER A 19 36.95 3.98 13.04
N ASP A 20 37.98 4.65 12.51
CA ASP A 20 38.31 6.04 12.83
C ASP A 20 37.78 7.08 11.80
N GLN A 21 37.23 6.64 10.66
CA GLN A 21 36.62 7.54 9.66
C GLN A 21 35.11 7.80 9.86
N LEU A 22 34.52 7.29 10.93
CA LEU A 22 33.11 7.49 11.29
C LEU A 22 32.82 8.81 12.04
N LEU A 23 33.83 9.66 12.27
CA LEU A 23 33.71 10.81 13.18
C LEU A 23 33.02 12.05 12.58
N ALA A 24 32.88 12.18 11.27
CA ALA A 24 32.19 13.31 10.65
C ALA A 24 30.69 13.11 10.55
N ASP A 25 30.23 11.87 10.38
CA ASP A 25 28.79 11.51 10.36
C ASP A 25 28.18 11.43 11.77
N ASP A 26 29.00 11.34 12.82
CA ASP A 26 28.56 11.15 14.21
C ASP A 26 27.83 12.36 14.81
N LEU A 27 27.98 13.55 14.27
CA LEU A 27 27.21 14.73 14.70
C LEU A 27 25.72 14.66 14.34
N PHE A 28 25.39 13.93 13.29
CA PHE A 28 24.00 13.72 12.84
C PHE A 28 23.45 12.34 13.18
N LEU A 29 24.31 11.38 13.54
CA LEU A 29 23.99 10.01 13.85
C LEU A 29 24.25 9.76 15.34
N ASP A 30 23.23 9.82 16.17
CA ASP A 30 23.39 9.36 17.55
C ASP A 30 23.29 7.84 17.63
N ASN A 31 24.32 7.33 18.11
CA ASN A 31 24.87 6.08 18.43
C ASN A 31 23.93 4.90 18.82
N THR A 32 24.11 3.81 18.13
CA THR A 32 24.24 2.40 18.57
C THR A 32 23.03 1.61 19.06
N GLN A 33 21.92 2.19 19.51
CA GLN A 33 20.77 1.42 20.04
C GLN A 33 19.41 1.75 19.44
N LEU A 34 19.28 2.85 18.71
CA LEU A 34 18.06 3.22 18.01
C LEU A 34 18.15 2.86 16.53
N PRO A 35 17.09 2.29 15.91
CA PRO A 35 17.11 2.03 14.49
C PRO A 35 17.21 3.34 13.71
N GLN A 36 18.24 3.49 12.89
CA GLN A 36 18.31 4.60 11.96
C GLN A 36 17.17 4.50 10.95
N VAL A 37 16.50 5.61 10.68
CA VAL A 37 15.40 5.69 9.73
C VAL A 37 15.80 6.50 8.50
N LEU A 38 15.37 6.04 7.34
CA LEU A 38 15.69 6.62 6.04
C LEU A 38 14.49 7.33 5.41
N THR A 39 13.28 6.84 5.66
CA THR A 39 12.07 7.23 4.92
C THR A 39 11.64 8.69 5.16
N ALA A 40 12.04 9.31 6.26
CA ALA A 40 11.60 10.67 6.58
C ALA A 40 12.16 11.75 5.65
N THR A 41 13.46 11.73 5.40
CA THR A 41 14.19 12.79 4.68
C THR A 41 15.12 12.25 3.59
N ARG A 42 15.12 10.95 3.35
CA ARG A 42 16.09 10.25 2.49
C ARG A 42 17.53 10.30 3.05
N LEU A 43 17.70 10.76 4.29
CA LEU A 43 18.93 10.72 5.07
C LEU A 43 18.79 9.72 6.20
N LYS A 44 19.90 9.06 6.54
CA LYS A 44 19.95 8.26 7.78
C LYS A 44 19.93 9.23 8.97
N GLN A 45 18.93 9.13 9.83
CA GLN A 45 18.73 10.00 10.98
C GLN A 45 18.35 9.20 12.23
N SER A 46 18.66 9.75 13.42
CA SER A 46 18.08 9.27 14.67
C SER A 46 16.60 9.66 14.76
N PRO A 47 15.72 8.89 15.41
CA PRO A 47 14.31 9.23 15.56
C PRO A 47 14.04 10.60 16.18
N ALA A 48 14.89 11.08 17.08
CA ALA A 48 14.76 12.40 17.70
C ALA A 48 15.05 13.57 16.73
N ALA A 49 15.82 13.33 15.67
CA ALA A 49 16.19 14.32 14.65
C ALA A 49 15.23 14.34 13.45
N VAL A 50 14.32 13.39 13.34
CA VAL A 50 13.38 13.28 12.20
C VAL A 50 12.39 14.45 12.20
N PRO A 51 12.12 15.09 11.03
CA PRO A 51 11.11 16.15 10.92
C PRO A 51 9.69 15.56 10.79
N GLY A 52 9.25 14.80 11.76
CA GLY A 52 7.94 14.15 11.78
C GLY A 52 7.93 12.86 12.59
N SER A 53 6.81 12.18 12.57
CA SER A 53 6.60 10.94 13.33
C SER A 53 6.92 9.70 12.51
N MET A 54 7.65 8.77 13.10
CA MET A 54 8.05 7.52 12.46
C MET A 54 7.60 6.30 13.26
N THR A 55 7.16 5.27 12.57
CA THR A 55 6.99 3.93 13.12
C THR A 55 7.90 2.96 12.38
N VAL A 56 8.67 2.19 13.12
CA VAL A 56 9.45 1.08 12.57
C VAL A 56 8.84 -0.24 13.06
N ILE A 57 8.51 -1.11 12.13
CA ILE A 57 8.10 -2.50 12.40
C ILE A 57 9.28 -3.36 11.99
N ASP A 58 10.08 -3.75 12.97
CA ASP A 58 11.30 -4.53 12.76
C ASP A 58 11.02 -6.02 12.50
N SER A 59 12.04 -6.78 12.14
CA SER A 59 11.93 -8.20 11.83
C SER A 59 11.46 -9.05 13.02
N GLU A 60 11.75 -8.61 14.26
CA GLU A 60 11.26 -9.27 15.48
C GLU A 60 9.75 -9.13 15.62
N LEU A 61 9.22 -7.90 15.44
CA LEU A 61 7.78 -7.62 15.45
C LEU A 61 7.05 -8.32 14.30
N ILE A 62 7.62 -8.30 13.08
CA ILE A 62 7.06 -9.01 11.91
C ILE A 62 6.89 -10.49 12.23
N LYS A 63 7.95 -11.12 12.75
CA LYS A 63 7.93 -12.54 13.08
C LYS A 63 7.02 -12.86 14.26
N ALA A 64 7.06 -12.05 15.31
CA ALA A 64 6.27 -12.22 16.54
C ALA A 64 4.76 -12.04 16.30
N SER A 65 4.34 -11.15 15.41
CA SER A 65 2.92 -10.94 15.08
C SER A 65 2.27 -12.18 14.46
N GLY A 66 3.06 -13.03 13.79
CA GLY A 66 2.55 -14.17 13.03
C GLY A 66 1.76 -13.76 11.78
N ALA A 67 1.70 -12.48 11.43
CA ALA A 67 0.97 -11.97 10.28
C ALA A 67 1.38 -12.66 8.98
N ARG A 68 0.41 -12.96 8.12
CA ARG A 68 0.61 -13.54 6.78
C ARG A 68 0.57 -12.47 5.68
N ASP A 69 0.08 -11.28 5.98
CA ASP A 69 -0.10 -10.17 5.04
C ASP A 69 0.54 -8.89 5.57
N ILE A 70 1.14 -8.11 4.66
CA ILE A 70 1.77 -6.82 5.00
C ILE A 70 0.75 -5.85 5.60
N SER A 71 -0.48 -5.83 5.09
CA SER A 71 -1.56 -4.98 5.59
C SER A 71 -1.87 -5.23 7.07
N GLU A 72 -1.78 -6.46 7.55
CA GLU A 72 -2.02 -6.80 8.96
C GLU A 72 -0.94 -6.21 9.90
N LEU A 73 0.31 -6.09 9.43
CA LEU A 73 1.38 -5.46 10.20
C LEU A 73 1.12 -3.97 10.47
N LEU A 74 0.36 -3.31 9.58
CA LEU A 74 0.06 -1.89 9.70
C LEU A 74 -0.90 -1.59 10.85
N ARG A 75 -1.56 -2.58 11.46
CA ARG A 75 -2.28 -2.45 12.74
C ARG A 75 -1.36 -2.08 13.92
N LEU A 76 -0.04 -2.24 13.76
CA LEU A 76 0.96 -1.81 14.74
C LEU A 76 1.35 -0.32 14.60
N VAL A 77 0.74 0.41 13.67
CA VAL A 77 1.00 1.82 13.42
C VAL A 77 -0.15 2.66 13.98
N PRO A 78 0.09 3.60 14.88
CA PRO A 78 -0.98 4.45 15.41
C PRO A 78 -1.63 5.26 14.29
N GLY A 79 -2.96 5.39 14.33
CA GLY A 79 -3.74 6.10 13.31
C GLY A 79 -3.94 5.37 11.98
N MET A 80 -3.41 4.16 11.82
CA MET A 80 -3.61 3.34 10.63
C MET A 80 -4.90 2.53 10.77
N MET A 81 -5.82 2.75 9.84
CA MET A 81 -7.09 2.03 9.73
C MET A 81 -6.91 0.83 8.81
N VAL A 82 -7.11 -0.37 9.32
CA VAL A 82 -6.96 -1.62 8.57
C VAL A 82 -8.24 -2.42 8.63
N GLY A 83 -8.85 -2.66 7.49
CA GLY A 83 -10.04 -3.48 7.33
C GLY A 83 -9.91 -4.40 6.12
N ASN A 84 -10.96 -5.12 5.79
CA ASN A 84 -11.01 -6.00 4.65
C ASN A 84 -12.33 -5.83 3.90
N LEU A 85 -12.27 -5.74 2.58
CA LEU A 85 -13.45 -5.82 1.71
C LEU A 85 -13.85 -7.27 1.44
N SER A 86 -12.87 -8.15 1.44
CA SER A 86 -13.00 -9.61 1.31
C SER A 86 -11.73 -10.28 1.86
N GLY A 87 -11.68 -11.58 1.95
CA GLY A 87 -10.53 -12.31 2.48
C GLY A 87 -9.23 -12.06 1.72
N ASN A 88 -9.32 -11.72 0.44
CA ASN A 88 -8.17 -11.44 -0.41
C ASN A 88 -7.98 -9.95 -0.74
N GLN A 89 -8.78 -9.04 -0.19
CA GLN A 89 -8.72 -7.61 -0.45
C GLN A 89 -8.73 -6.80 0.84
N ALA A 90 -7.54 -6.41 1.30
CA ALA A 90 -7.38 -5.51 2.43
C ALA A 90 -7.64 -4.05 2.03
N ALA A 91 -8.22 -3.29 2.96
CA ALA A 91 -8.38 -1.85 2.90
C ALA A 91 -7.52 -1.21 4.00
N VAL A 92 -6.60 -0.34 3.63
CA VAL A 92 -5.67 0.29 4.56
C VAL A 92 -5.64 1.80 4.29
N ASN A 93 -5.86 2.58 5.33
CA ASN A 93 -5.85 4.04 5.27
C ASN A 93 -5.21 4.64 6.50
N TYR A 94 -4.55 5.78 6.36
CA TYR A 94 -4.09 6.56 7.49
C TYR A 94 -5.09 7.69 7.73
N HIS A 95 -5.63 7.79 8.96
CA HIS A 95 -6.71 8.69 9.40
C HIS A 95 -8.05 8.57 8.66
N GLY A 96 -8.19 7.69 7.67
CA GLY A 96 -9.44 7.50 6.94
C GLY A 96 -9.49 8.22 5.58
N THR A 97 -10.67 8.73 5.17
CA THR A 97 -10.99 9.38 3.89
C THR A 97 -11.09 8.46 2.67
N SER A 98 -10.90 7.16 2.79
CA SER A 98 -11.06 6.20 1.70
C SER A 98 -11.51 4.85 2.24
N ALA A 99 -12.53 4.27 1.62
CA ALA A 99 -13.12 3.02 2.08
C ALA A 99 -12.28 1.80 1.72
N ASP A 100 -11.80 1.75 0.50
CA ASP A 100 -11.31 0.52 -0.10
C ASP A 100 -9.96 0.67 -0.79
N GLU A 101 -9.44 1.88 -0.93
CA GLU A 101 -8.20 2.11 -1.68
C GLU A 101 -7.24 3.07 -0.97
N ALA A 102 -5.95 2.72 -0.96
CA ALA A 102 -4.90 3.53 -0.31
C ALA A 102 -4.48 4.71 -1.19
N ARG A 103 -5.40 5.65 -1.48
CA ARG A 103 -5.19 6.74 -2.45
C ARG A 103 -4.24 7.83 -1.97
N ARG A 104 -4.15 8.04 -0.65
CA ARG A 104 -3.45 9.17 -0.05
C ARG A 104 -2.20 8.76 0.70
N MET A 105 -1.74 7.53 0.47
CA MET A 105 -0.52 6.98 1.04
C MET A 105 0.41 6.51 -0.06
N GLN A 106 1.67 6.87 0.03
CA GLN A 106 2.70 6.31 -0.84
C GLN A 106 3.22 5.02 -0.24
N VAL A 107 3.22 3.94 -1.02
CA VAL A 107 3.79 2.64 -0.63
C VAL A 107 4.98 2.33 -1.52
N LEU A 108 6.10 1.98 -0.89
CA LEU A 108 7.39 1.76 -1.53
C LEU A 108 7.92 0.37 -1.18
N ILE A 109 8.69 -0.21 -2.09
CA ILE A 109 9.61 -1.33 -1.84
C ILE A 109 11.02 -0.84 -2.16
N ASP A 110 11.88 -0.77 -1.15
CA ASP A 110 13.26 -0.26 -1.28
C ASP A 110 13.33 1.08 -2.04
N GLY A 111 12.41 1.99 -1.74
CA GLY A 111 12.28 3.30 -2.38
C GLY A 111 11.50 3.33 -3.70
N ARG A 112 11.22 2.20 -4.34
CA ARG A 112 10.44 2.10 -5.58
C ARG A 112 8.94 2.10 -5.27
N SER A 113 8.18 3.02 -5.87
CA SER A 113 6.72 3.11 -5.67
C SER A 113 5.98 1.92 -6.26
N VAL A 114 5.07 1.33 -5.49
CA VAL A 114 4.11 0.30 -5.93
C VAL A 114 2.70 0.85 -6.11
N TYR A 115 2.51 2.16 -5.92
CA TYR A 115 1.24 2.83 -6.15
C TYR A 115 0.90 2.81 -7.65
N ARG A 116 -0.29 2.31 -7.98
CA ARG A 116 -0.76 2.21 -9.37
C ARG A 116 -1.34 3.53 -9.82
N ALA A 117 -0.77 4.12 -10.87
CA ALA A 117 -1.21 5.42 -11.37
C ALA A 117 -2.57 5.38 -12.07
N ALA A 118 -2.89 4.27 -12.72
CA ALA A 118 -4.11 4.16 -13.52
C ALA A 118 -5.39 4.01 -12.69
N LEU A 119 -5.34 3.24 -11.59
CA LEU A 119 -6.51 2.83 -10.82
C LEU A 119 -6.48 3.32 -9.35
N ALA A 120 -5.66 4.29 -9.02
CA ALA A 120 -5.60 4.94 -7.70
C ALA A 120 -5.49 3.99 -6.51
N THR A 121 -4.76 2.89 -6.63
CA THR A 121 -4.77 1.87 -5.58
C THR A 121 -3.41 1.26 -5.32
N VAL A 122 -3.22 0.81 -4.09
CA VAL A 122 -2.22 -0.21 -3.72
C VAL A 122 -2.96 -1.51 -3.46
N ASN A 123 -2.82 -2.47 -4.35
CA ASN A 123 -3.34 -3.80 -4.10
C ASN A 123 -2.34 -4.59 -3.25
N TRP A 124 -2.66 -4.77 -1.97
CA TRP A 124 -1.76 -5.41 -0.99
C TRP A 124 -1.40 -6.85 -1.37
N GLY A 125 -2.32 -7.60 -1.98
CA GLY A 125 -2.08 -8.95 -2.48
C GLY A 125 -1.16 -9.00 -3.71
N ASP A 126 -1.03 -7.91 -4.47
CA ASP A 126 -0.20 -7.83 -5.67
C ASP A 126 1.23 -7.36 -5.39
N ILE A 127 1.57 -7.02 -4.14
CA ILE A 127 2.94 -6.67 -3.75
C ILE A 127 3.85 -7.90 -3.95
N PRO A 128 4.92 -7.75 -4.79
CA PRO A 128 5.75 -8.89 -5.19
C PRO A 128 6.87 -9.20 -4.18
N VAL A 129 6.60 -9.09 -2.87
CA VAL A 129 7.56 -9.38 -1.80
C VAL A 129 6.92 -10.35 -0.82
N ALA A 130 7.64 -11.38 -0.43
CA ALA A 130 7.23 -12.31 0.62
C ALA A 130 7.47 -11.69 2.01
N MET A 131 6.67 -12.08 3.01
CA MET A 131 6.82 -11.60 4.39
C MET A 131 8.21 -11.91 4.96
N GLU A 132 8.77 -13.05 4.60
CA GLU A 132 10.09 -13.53 5.02
C GLU A 132 11.26 -12.73 4.44
N ASP A 133 11.03 -12.04 3.31
CA ASP A 133 12.03 -11.17 2.67
C ASP A 133 12.11 -9.78 3.29
N ILE A 134 11.15 -9.40 4.14
CA ILE A 134 11.10 -8.08 4.75
C ILE A 134 12.08 -7.99 5.92
N ALA A 135 13.00 -7.02 5.90
CA ALA A 135 13.84 -6.69 7.02
C ALA A 135 13.10 -5.82 8.04
N ARG A 136 12.41 -4.79 7.56
CA ARG A 136 11.57 -3.89 8.36
C ARG A 136 10.60 -3.11 7.47
N ILE A 137 9.58 -2.54 8.08
CA ILE A 137 8.69 -1.57 7.45
C ILE A 137 8.84 -0.25 8.18
N GLU A 138 9.18 0.80 7.44
CA GLU A 138 9.22 2.17 7.94
C GLU A 138 7.96 2.91 7.52
N VAL A 139 7.24 3.50 8.47
CA VAL A 139 6.05 4.30 8.20
C VAL A 139 6.27 5.72 8.71
N PHE A 140 6.37 6.66 7.77
CA PHE A 140 6.32 8.08 8.08
C PHE A 140 4.85 8.49 8.22
N ARG A 141 4.46 8.99 9.39
CA ARG A 141 3.09 9.33 9.76
C ARG A 141 2.86 10.83 9.60
N GLY A 142 2.35 11.22 8.44
CA GLY A 142 2.11 12.60 8.05
C GLY A 142 2.50 12.87 6.60
N PRO A 143 2.27 14.10 6.10
CA PRO A 143 2.59 14.46 4.73
C PRO A 143 4.10 14.45 4.47
N ASN A 144 4.52 13.81 3.38
CA ASN A 144 5.92 13.74 2.97
C ASN A 144 6.10 13.88 1.45
N THR A 145 5.28 14.72 0.85
CA THR A 145 5.37 15.02 -0.58
C THR A 145 6.74 15.57 -0.97
N VAL A 146 7.37 16.35 -0.10
CA VAL A 146 8.72 16.89 -0.29
C VAL A 146 9.77 15.81 -0.60
N SER A 147 9.61 14.61 -0.03
CA SER A 147 10.57 13.52 -0.26
C SER A 147 10.10 12.55 -1.36
N TYR A 148 8.80 12.33 -1.52
CA TYR A 148 8.29 11.23 -2.35
C TYR A 148 7.26 11.66 -3.41
N GLY A 149 6.96 12.96 -3.52
CA GLY A 149 6.04 13.52 -4.51
C GLY A 149 4.56 13.31 -4.15
N ALA A 150 3.70 13.67 -5.09
CA ALA A 150 2.26 13.50 -4.96
C ALA A 150 1.89 12.07 -4.54
N ASN A 151 0.79 11.92 -3.80
CA ASN A 151 0.28 10.72 -3.14
C ASN A 151 0.94 10.39 -1.79
N ALA A 152 2.10 10.97 -1.42
CA ALA A 152 2.59 10.98 -0.05
C ALA A 152 1.86 12.04 0.78
N LEU A 153 0.52 12.14 0.61
CA LEU A 153 -0.32 13.17 1.22
C LEU A 153 -0.45 12.96 2.72
N MET A 154 -0.75 11.74 3.17
CA MET A 154 -1.05 11.46 4.57
C MET A 154 0.00 10.56 5.24
N ALA A 155 0.61 9.63 4.50
CA ALA A 155 1.66 8.76 5.02
C ALA A 155 2.56 8.21 3.90
N VAL A 156 3.75 7.75 4.30
CA VAL A 156 4.65 6.96 3.44
C VAL A 156 4.98 5.65 4.14
N ILE A 157 4.76 4.54 3.45
CA ILE A 157 5.08 3.19 3.92
C ILE A 157 6.21 2.67 3.03
N ASN A 158 7.38 2.44 3.61
CA ASN A 158 8.53 1.88 2.90
C ASN A 158 8.83 0.47 3.42
N ILE A 159 8.62 -0.52 2.56
CA ILE A 159 8.93 -1.92 2.82
C ILE A 159 10.39 -2.13 2.44
N ILE A 160 11.23 -2.35 3.42
CA ILE A 160 12.67 -2.54 3.23
C ILE A 160 12.95 -4.02 3.27
N THR A 161 13.50 -4.54 2.16
CA THR A 161 13.83 -5.96 2.04
C THR A 161 15.17 -6.27 2.71
N ARG A 162 15.39 -7.56 3.03
CA ARG A 162 16.65 -8.01 3.62
C ARG A 162 17.79 -7.81 2.64
N PRO A 163 18.88 -7.18 3.04
CA PRO A 163 20.08 -7.11 2.21
C PRO A 163 20.58 -8.50 1.84
N PRO A 164 21.12 -8.70 0.61
CA PRO A 164 21.71 -9.99 0.23
C PRO A 164 22.81 -10.46 1.20
N ALA A 165 23.66 -9.55 1.68
CA ALA A 165 24.72 -9.85 2.63
C ALA A 165 24.22 -10.47 3.97
N ASP A 166 23.02 -10.07 4.43
CA ASP A 166 22.40 -10.59 5.66
C ASP A 166 21.59 -11.87 5.41
N SER A 167 21.67 -12.44 4.21
CA SER A 167 20.76 -13.50 3.77
C SER A 167 21.47 -14.79 3.38
N HIS A 168 22.73 -14.96 3.74
CA HIS A 168 23.50 -16.17 3.42
C HIS A 168 22.89 -17.43 4.02
N GLY A 169 23.04 -18.57 3.31
CA GLY A 169 22.45 -19.85 3.67
C GLY A 169 21.09 -20.08 3.05
N THR A 170 20.44 -21.14 3.47
CA THR A 170 19.13 -21.56 2.94
C THR A 170 18.06 -21.47 4.02
N ARG A 171 16.89 -20.98 3.66
CA ARG A 171 15.71 -20.94 4.54
C ARG A 171 14.53 -21.56 3.82
N LEU A 172 13.85 -22.48 4.49
CA LEU A 172 12.63 -23.13 4.02
C LEU A 172 11.56 -22.96 5.08
N LYS A 173 10.36 -22.53 4.69
CA LYS A 173 9.23 -22.38 5.61
C LYS A 173 7.96 -22.94 4.99
N VAL A 174 7.14 -23.59 5.80
CA VAL A 174 5.79 -24.02 5.43
C VAL A 174 4.82 -23.55 6.52
N THR A 175 3.62 -23.15 6.08
CA THR A 175 2.53 -22.76 7.01
C THR A 175 1.25 -23.46 6.56
N ARG A 176 0.54 -24.07 7.51
CA ARG A 176 -0.71 -24.80 7.29
C ARG A 176 -1.71 -24.47 8.38
N GLY A 177 -2.99 -24.35 8.01
CA GLY A 177 -4.00 -24.02 9.00
C GLY A 177 -5.43 -24.10 8.49
N GLN A 178 -6.33 -23.57 9.30
CA GLN A 178 -7.74 -23.42 8.95
C GLN A 178 -7.93 -22.52 7.72
N ARG A 179 -9.10 -22.57 7.10
CA ARG A 179 -9.46 -21.80 5.90
C ARG A 179 -8.51 -22.06 4.72
N GLY A 180 -8.11 -23.31 4.54
CA GLY A 180 -7.24 -23.71 3.44
C GLY A 180 -5.85 -23.07 3.44
N ILE A 181 -5.39 -22.49 4.57
CA ILE A 181 -4.06 -21.87 4.66
C ILE A 181 -2.98 -22.87 4.28
N ASN A 182 -2.22 -22.54 3.23
CA ASN A 182 -1.23 -23.38 2.61
C ASN A 182 -0.10 -22.53 2.00
N ASP A 183 0.78 -22.00 2.88
CA ASP A 183 1.88 -21.16 2.41
C ASP A 183 3.20 -21.92 2.43
N TRP A 184 4.10 -21.54 1.54
CA TRP A 184 5.48 -22.03 1.52
C TRP A 184 6.44 -20.91 1.12
N TYR A 185 7.67 -21.01 1.58
CA TYR A 185 8.76 -20.11 1.26
C TYR A 185 10.06 -20.87 1.17
N ALA A 186 10.91 -20.49 0.21
CA ALA A 186 12.26 -20.99 0.05
C ALA A 186 13.17 -19.83 -0.36
N SER A 187 14.33 -19.70 0.30
CA SER A 187 15.35 -18.75 -0.11
C SER A 187 16.76 -19.34 0.02
N HIS A 188 17.65 -18.83 -0.82
CA HIS A 188 19.07 -19.09 -0.74
C HIS A 188 19.85 -17.82 -0.99
N GLY A 189 20.81 -17.54 -0.11
CA GLY A 189 21.74 -16.44 -0.22
C GLY A 189 23.18 -16.93 -0.23
N SER A 190 24.01 -16.30 -1.07
CA SER A 190 25.44 -16.59 -1.15
C SER A 190 26.22 -15.33 -1.47
N GLY A 191 27.46 -15.28 -0.98
CA GLY A 191 28.41 -14.21 -1.27
C GLY A 191 29.61 -14.69 -2.08
N TRP A 192 30.24 -13.79 -2.78
CA TRP A 192 31.52 -13.96 -3.46
C TRP A 192 32.40 -12.72 -3.20
N GLU A 193 33.65 -12.75 -3.66
CA GLU A 193 34.50 -11.57 -3.53
C GLU A 193 33.89 -10.38 -4.29
N GLY A 194 33.48 -9.36 -3.57
CA GLY A 194 32.89 -8.12 -4.10
C GLY A 194 31.38 -8.15 -4.29
N GLY A 195 30.63 -9.17 -3.84
CA GLY A 195 29.19 -9.12 -3.94
C GLY A 195 28.41 -10.22 -3.24
N ASP A 196 27.12 -10.00 -3.11
CA ASP A 196 26.16 -10.90 -2.47
C ASP A 196 24.90 -11.04 -3.30
N LEU A 197 24.29 -12.22 -3.27
CA LEU A 197 23.08 -12.57 -3.97
C LEU A 197 22.07 -13.22 -3.02
N ARG A 198 20.82 -12.90 -3.18
CA ARG A 198 19.69 -13.62 -2.57
C ARG A 198 18.63 -13.93 -3.61
N LEU A 199 18.20 -15.18 -3.64
CA LEU A 199 17.03 -15.67 -4.39
C LEU A 199 15.97 -16.12 -3.41
N SER A 200 14.71 -15.76 -3.63
CA SER A 200 13.58 -16.30 -2.89
C SER A 200 12.37 -16.63 -3.77
N LEU A 201 11.63 -17.65 -3.35
CA LEU A 201 10.39 -18.12 -3.93
C LEU A 201 9.37 -18.28 -2.82
N ALA A 202 8.13 -17.88 -3.05
CA ALA A 202 7.06 -18.02 -2.08
C ALA A 202 5.73 -18.36 -2.75
N GLY A 203 4.92 -19.18 -2.09
CA GLY A 203 3.52 -19.40 -2.42
C GLY A 203 2.63 -19.09 -1.23
N GLN A 204 1.47 -18.50 -1.49
CA GLN A 204 0.48 -18.14 -0.48
C GLN A 204 -0.90 -18.55 -0.99
N GLU A 205 -1.64 -19.32 -0.20
CA GLU A 205 -2.96 -19.81 -0.57
C GLU A 205 -3.88 -19.82 0.67
N ASP A 206 -5.13 -19.41 0.47
CA ASP A 206 -6.21 -19.60 1.43
C ASP A 206 -7.60 -19.48 0.76
N ASP A 207 -8.63 -19.97 1.47
CA ASP A 207 -10.01 -19.98 1.01
C ASP A 207 -10.75 -18.65 1.25
N GLY A 208 -10.09 -17.64 1.85
CA GLY A 208 -10.69 -16.35 2.18
C GLY A 208 -11.59 -16.40 3.43
N PHE A 209 -12.65 -15.60 3.45
CA PHE A 209 -13.64 -15.58 4.53
C PHE A 209 -14.66 -16.70 4.39
N ASP A 210 -15.42 -16.98 5.46
CA ASP A 210 -16.33 -18.14 5.50
C ASP A 210 -17.51 -17.99 4.53
N SER A 211 -18.28 -16.89 4.66
CA SER A 211 -19.50 -16.71 3.87
C SER A 211 -20.06 -15.29 4.00
N HIS A 212 -21.01 -14.96 3.12
CA HIS A 212 -21.91 -13.82 3.31
C HIS A 212 -22.86 -14.02 4.49
N ARG A 213 -23.45 -12.93 5.00
CA ARG A 213 -24.48 -12.94 6.05
C ARG A 213 -25.66 -13.87 5.74
N ASN A 214 -26.01 -14.06 4.49
CA ASN A 214 -27.06 -14.98 4.05
C ASN A 214 -26.61 -16.45 3.94
N GLY A 215 -25.35 -16.78 4.30
CA GLY A 215 -24.79 -18.11 4.24
C GLY A 215 -24.26 -18.54 2.86
N ALA A 216 -24.29 -17.66 1.85
CA ALA A 216 -23.70 -17.96 0.56
C ALA A 216 -22.17 -17.95 0.62
N ASP A 217 -21.51 -18.78 -0.19
CA ASP A 217 -20.06 -18.75 -0.37
C ASP A 217 -19.59 -17.35 -0.82
N LEU A 218 -18.61 -16.79 -0.13
CA LEU A 218 -18.13 -15.45 -0.43
C LEU A 218 -17.26 -15.39 -1.69
N ARG A 219 -16.63 -16.50 -2.10
CA ARG A 219 -15.74 -16.58 -3.26
C ARG A 219 -14.65 -15.50 -3.24
N ASP A 220 -13.79 -15.61 -2.27
CA ASP A 220 -12.69 -14.65 -2.07
C ASP A 220 -11.36 -15.35 -1.73
N SER A 221 -11.22 -16.60 -2.17
CA SER A 221 -9.96 -17.34 -2.07
C SER A 221 -8.86 -16.68 -2.90
N ARG A 222 -7.62 -17.00 -2.58
CA ARG A 222 -6.45 -16.56 -3.31
C ARG A 222 -5.40 -17.65 -3.45
N ARG A 223 -4.65 -17.58 -4.55
CA ARG A 223 -3.42 -18.34 -4.78
C ARG A 223 -2.40 -17.44 -5.43
N LEU A 224 -1.31 -17.18 -4.73
CA LEU A 224 -0.28 -16.21 -5.12
C LEU A 224 1.09 -16.88 -5.10
N ASN A 225 1.91 -16.61 -6.14
CA ASN A 225 3.30 -17.00 -6.20
C ASN A 225 4.18 -15.76 -6.35
N ARG A 226 5.33 -15.75 -5.69
CA ARG A 226 6.30 -14.65 -5.73
C ARG A 226 7.70 -15.18 -6.00
N PHE A 227 8.44 -14.41 -6.77
CA PHE A 227 9.85 -14.61 -7.08
C PHE A 227 10.58 -13.31 -6.79
N ASN A 228 11.69 -13.39 -6.06
CA ASN A 228 12.56 -12.24 -5.81
C ASN A 228 14.01 -12.65 -5.98
N LEU A 229 14.73 -11.82 -6.70
CA LEU A 229 16.18 -11.91 -6.86
C LEU A 229 16.77 -10.55 -6.55
N SER A 230 17.69 -10.47 -5.59
CA SER A 230 18.40 -9.25 -5.24
C SER A 230 19.91 -9.51 -5.18
N MET A 231 20.68 -8.54 -5.65
CA MET A 231 22.13 -8.59 -5.68
C MET A 231 22.70 -7.23 -5.28
N SER A 232 23.77 -7.25 -4.51
CA SER A 232 24.60 -6.10 -4.22
C SER A 232 26.03 -6.42 -4.65
N GLN A 233 26.66 -5.50 -5.38
CA GLN A 233 28.01 -5.66 -5.90
C GLN A 233 28.83 -4.40 -5.68
N VAL A 234 29.97 -4.54 -5.05
CA VAL A 234 31.00 -3.52 -4.94
C VAL A 234 31.83 -3.55 -6.21
N LEU A 235 31.94 -2.42 -6.90
CA LEU A 235 32.74 -2.28 -8.13
C LEU A 235 34.16 -1.84 -7.78
N ASP A 236 34.28 -0.87 -6.87
CA ASP A 236 35.52 -0.37 -6.31
C ASP A 236 35.26 0.27 -4.93
N GLU A 237 36.23 0.98 -4.35
CA GLU A 237 36.12 1.59 -3.03
C GLU A 237 35.06 2.71 -2.94
N GLN A 238 34.63 3.25 -4.08
CA GLN A 238 33.70 4.38 -4.18
C GLN A 238 32.38 4.00 -4.81
N GLN A 239 32.29 2.83 -5.45
CA GLN A 239 31.11 2.48 -6.26
C GLN A 239 30.52 1.13 -5.91
N SER A 240 29.19 1.10 -5.83
CA SER A 240 28.42 -0.14 -5.74
C SER A 240 27.19 -0.11 -6.65
N ILE A 241 26.73 -1.30 -7.01
CA ILE A 241 25.48 -1.49 -7.75
C ILE A 241 24.58 -2.45 -6.96
N ASP A 242 23.34 -2.03 -6.74
CA ASP A 242 22.28 -2.85 -6.23
C ASP A 242 21.25 -3.07 -7.32
N TRP A 243 20.81 -4.31 -7.53
CA TRP A 243 19.72 -4.59 -8.43
C TRP A 243 18.76 -5.65 -7.91
N GLN A 244 17.52 -5.54 -8.34
CA GLN A 244 16.43 -6.40 -7.92
C GLN A 244 15.53 -6.76 -9.09
N LEU A 245 15.10 -8.01 -9.11
CA LEU A 245 14.04 -8.51 -9.99
C LEU A 245 12.94 -9.12 -9.12
N ASN A 246 11.73 -8.69 -9.34
CA ASN A 246 10.58 -9.16 -8.62
C ASN A 246 9.51 -9.64 -9.60
N ALA A 247 8.88 -10.76 -9.32
CA ALA A 247 7.73 -11.21 -10.04
C ALA A 247 6.65 -11.74 -9.09
N LYS A 248 5.41 -11.50 -9.42
CA LYS A 248 4.25 -12.06 -8.75
C LYS A 248 3.26 -12.53 -9.81
N ASP A 249 2.72 -13.71 -9.63
CA ASP A 249 1.60 -14.26 -10.39
C ASP A 249 0.59 -14.85 -9.43
N GLY A 250 -0.71 -14.69 -9.72
CA GLY A 250 -1.73 -15.29 -8.88
C GLY A 250 -3.14 -14.96 -9.27
N THR A 251 -4.06 -15.72 -8.68
CA THR A 251 -5.49 -15.58 -8.84
C THR A 251 -6.12 -15.15 -7.53
N ASN A 252 -6.96 -14.12 -7.59
CA ASN A 252 -7.84 -13.70 -6.52
C ASN A 252 -9.28 -13.91 -6.99
N GLN A 253 -10.02 -14.77 -6.31
CA GLN A 253 -11.45 -14.89 -6.57
C GLN A 253 -12.18 -13.59 -6.23
N ARG A 254 -13.25 -13.32 -6.95
CA ARG A 254 -14.12 -12.17 -6.68
C ARG A 254 -15.55 -12.64 -6.45
N PRO A 255 -16.20 -12.17 -5.40
CA PRO A 255 -17.64 -12.28 -5.28
C PRO A 255 -18.28 -11.57 -6.47
N TYR A 256 -19.41 -12.03 -6.92
CA TYR A 256 -20.11 -11.62 -8.12
C TYR A 256 -19.87 -10.17 -8.57
N ALA A 257 -19.32 -9.99 -9.77
CA ALA A 257 -19.07 -8.67 -10.33
C ALA A 257 -20.31 -8.03 -10.94
N TYR A 258 -21.42 -8.75 -11.05
CA TYR A 258 -22.50 -8.38 -11.95
C TYR A 258 -23.89 -8.50 -11.29
N ARG A 259 -24.72 -7.48 -11.52
CA ARG A 259 -26.17 -7.53 -11.35
C ARG A 259 -26.82 -7.31 -12.72
N PRO A 260 -27.83 -8.11 -13.13
CA PRO A 260 -28.58 -7.87 -14.35
C PRO A 260 -29.13 -6.44 -14.40
N VAL A 261 -29.17 -5.85 -15.59
CA VAL A 261 -29.78 -4.53 -15.79
C VAL A 261 -31.30 -4.66 -15.58
N PHE A 262 -31.89 -5.79 -16.02
CA PHE A 262 -33.29 -6.10 -15.81
C PHE A 262 -33.45 -7.23 -14.79
N SER A 263 -34.23 -7.01 -13.73
CA SER A 263 -34.56 -8.06 -12.77
C SER A 263 -35.53 -9.05 -13.40
N GLY A 264 -35.45 -10.32 -12.98
CA GLY A 264 -36.28 -11.43 -13.51
C GLY A 264 -35.61 -12.26 -14.60
N THR A 265 -34.45 -11.85 -15.12
CA THR A 265 -33.59 -12.74 -15.89
C THR A 265 -32.69 -13.54 -14.94
N THR A 266 -32.64 -14.86 -15.15
CA THR A 266 -31.69 -15.72 -14.44
C THR A 266 -30.28 -15.39 -14.94
N ALA A 267 -29.61 -14.47 -14.28
CA ALA A 267 -28.22 -14.16 -14.59
C ALA A 267 -27.33 -15.27 -14.05
N GLY A 268 -26.99 -16.20 -14.90
CA GLY A 268 -25.86 -17.09 -14.69
C GLY A 268 -24.57 -16.35 -15.08
N GLY A 269 -24.13 -15.38 -14.28
CA GLY A 269 -22.85 -14.75 -14.52
C GLY A 269 -21.72 -15.61 -13.96
N ASP A 270 -20.67 -15.84 -14.73
CA ASP A 270 -19.40 -16.34 -14.21
C ASP A 270 -18.77 -15.28 -13.30
N ASN A 271 -17.99 -15.75 -12.34
CA ASN A 271 -17.30 -14.85 -11.43
C ASN A 271 -16.16 -14.13 -12.13
N ALA A 272 -16.03 -12.85 -11.85
CA ALA A 272 -14.98 -12.00 -12.39
C ALA A 272 -13.67 -12.17 -11.62
N ASP A 273 -13.15 -13.39 -11.54
CA ASP A 273 -11.88 -13.68 -10.89
C ASP A 273 -10.73 -12.90 -11.54
N VAL A 274 -9.78 -12.48 -10.74
CA VAL A 274 -8.66 -11.66 -11.18
C VAL A 274 -7.39 -12.49 -11.23
N ILE A 275 -6.83 -12.62 -12.42
CA ILE A 275 -5.47 -13.13 -12.61
C ILE A 275 -4.56 -11.91 -12.70
N ALA A 276 -3.73 -11.70 -11.67
CA ALA A 276 -2.85 -10.54 -11.58
C ALA A 276 -1.39 -10.96 -11.64
N LYS A 277 -0.67 -10.39 -12.61
CA LYS A 277 0.78 -10.54 -12.76
C LYS A 277 1.45 -9.19 -12.55
N ASN A 278 2.53 -9.20 -11.80
CA ASN A 278 3.34 -8.02 -11.54
C ASN A 278 4.80 -8.38 -11.75
N TYR A 279 5.48 -7.65 -12.61
CA TYR A 279 6.90 -7.79 -12.89
C TYR A 279 7.57 -6.45 -12.61
N ALA A 280 8.69 -6.47 -11.90
CA ALA A 280 9.45 -5.27 -11.64
C ALA A 280 10.94 -5.55 -11.65
N GLY A 281 11.70 -4.60 -12.16
CA GLY A 281 13.16 -4.57 -12.06
C GLY A 281 13.62 -3.20 -11.61
N SER A 282 14.66 -3.15 -10.81
CA SER A 282 15.35 -1.91 -10.43
C SER A 282 16.85 -2.11 -10.41
N LEU A 283 17.57 -1.05 -10.77
CA LEU A 283 19.01 -0.97 -10.68
C LEU A 283 19.37 0.36 -10.04
N ARG A 284 20.21 0.34 -9.03
CA ARG A 284 20.72 1.51 -8.34
C ARG A 284 22.24 1.47 -8.36
N TRP A 285 22.84 2.52 -8.92
CA TRP A 285 24.26 2.76 -8.85
C TRP A 285 24.53 3.81 -7.78
N ASN A 286 25.36 3.47 -6.82
CA ASN A 286 25.80 4.34 -5.73
C ASN A 286 27.24 4.76 -6.00
N LEU A 287 27.54 6.05 -5.78
CA LEU A 287 28.85 6.65 -5.93
C LEU A 287 29.16 7.51 -4.71
N GLU A 288 30.19 7.18 -3.98
CA GLU A 288 30.72 7.93 -2.84
C GLU A 288 32.00 8.65 -3.26
N PHE A 289 31.90 9.95 -3.55
CA PHE A 289 33.08 10.75 -3.89
C PHE A 289 34.04 10.91 -2.70
N ASN A 290 33.45 11.08 -1.54
CA ASN A 290 34.11 11.17 -0.24
C ASN A 290 33.03 11.03 0.86
N PRO A 291 33.38 10.98 2.18
CA PRO A 291 32.40 10.85 3.26
C PRO A 291 31.31 11.95 3.32
N GLU A 292 31.62 13.14 2.78
CA GLU A 292 30.73 14.30 2.78
C GLU A 292 29.86 14.39 1.50
N HIS A 293 30.16 13.60 0.45
CA HIS A 293 29.49 13.73 -0.83
C HIS A 293 29.20 12.37 -1.47
N SER A 294 27.94 12.05 -1.63
CA SER A 294 27.45 10.84 -2.29
C SER A 294 26.36 11.13 -3.32
N LEU A 295 26.33 10.34 -4.37
CA LEU A 295 25.36 10.38 -5.45
C LEU A 295 24.76 8.98 -5.63
N TYR A 296 23.49 8.88 -5.93
CA TYR A 296 22.99 7.67 -6.57
C TYR A 296 22.12 7.96 -7.79
N VAL A 297 22.10 6.99 -8.71
CA VAL A 297 21.18 6.94 -9.84
C VAL A 297 20.41 5.63 -9.76
N GLN A 298 19.08 5.72 -9.74
CA GLN A 298 18.21 4.55 -9.70
C GLN A 298 17.24 4.54 -10.87
N GLY A 299 17.28 3.47 -11.66
CA GLY A 299 16.29 3.20 -12.70
C GLY A 299 15.39 2.05 -12.31
N SER A 300 14.09 2.13 -12.64
CA SER A 300 13.18 1.01 -12.47
C SER A 300 12.16 0.90 -13.60
N ALA A 301 11.74 -0.34 -13.85
CA ALA A 301 10.66 -0.68 -14.77
C ALA A 301 9.67 -1.59 -14.05
N GLN A 302 8.36 -1.34 -14.24
CA GLN A 302 7.31 -2.13 -13.64
C GLN A 302 6.22 -2.38 -14.68
N HIS A 303 5.66 -3.58 -14.63
CA HIS A 303 4.54 -3.98 -15.47
C HIS A 303 3.51 -4.74 -14.65
N TRP A 304 2.26 -4.29 -14.71
CA TRP A 304 1.10 -4.93 -14.12
C TRP A 304 0.17 -5.40 -15.23
N ASP A 305 -0.13 -6.69 -15.27
CA ASP A 305 -1.15 -7.29 -16.13
C ASP A 305 -2.23 -7.89 -15.25
N ARG A 306 -3.41 -7.29 -15.31
CA ARG A 306 -4.58 -7.70 -14.53
C ARG A 306 -5.65 -8.15 -15.51
N GLN A 307 -5.83 -9.46 -15.61
CA GLN A 307 -6.84 -10.09 -16.45
C GLN A 307 -8.09 -10.32 -15.61
N GLN A 308 -9.22 -9.83 -16.10
CA GLN A 308 -10.52 -9.97 -15.46
C GLN A 308 -11.58 -10.06 -16.54
N THR A 309 -11.99 -11.29 -16.89
CA THR A 309 -13.03 -11.55 -17.84
C THR A 309 -14.18 -12.27 -17.16
N TRP A 310 -15.40 -11.95 -17.52
CA TRP A 310 -16.59 -12.56 -16.94
C TRP A 310 -17.75 -12.57 -17.93
N ARG A 311 -18.67 -13.51 -17.73
CA ARG A 311 -19.83 -13.68 -18.58
C ARG A 311 -21.02 -12.92 -18.00
N ALA A 312 -21.64 -12.06 -18.82
CA ALA A 312 -22.87 -11.35 -18.50
C ALA A 312 -24.04 -12.01 -19.21
N CYS A 313 -25.10 -12.30 -18.47
CA CYS A 313 -26.37 -12.81 -19.01
C CYS A 313 -27.49 -11.88 -18.59
N ASP A 314 -28.30 -11.43 -19.57
CA ASP A 314 -29.42 -10.52 -19.32
C ASP A 314 -30.50 -10.67 -20.41
N ALA A 315 -31.64 -9.99 -20.25
CA ALA A 315 -32.64 -9.91 -21.27
C ALA A 315 -32.08 -9.29 -22.57
N GLU A 316 -32.51 -9.74 -23.74
CA GLU A 316 -32.06 -9.21 -25.03
C GLU A 316 -32.18 -7.66 -25.09
N ALA A 317 -33.22 -7.10 -24.46
CA ALA A 317 -33.43 -5.64 -24.37
C ALA A 317 -32.25 -4.90 -23.74
N SER A 318 -31.50 -5.52 -22.83
CA SER A 318 -30.28 -4.93 -22.22
C SER A 318 -29.17 -4.66 -23.24
N PHE A 319 -29.18 -5.40 -24.32
CA PHE A 319 -28.18 -5.31 -25.39
C PHE A 319 -28.71 -4.52 -26.60
N SER A 320 -29.84 -3.80 -26.43
CA SER A 320 -30.43 -2.94 -27.49
C SER A 320 -29.47 -1.87 -27.94
N PRO A 321 -29.28 -1.66 -29.26
CA PRO A 321 -28.51 -0.56 -29.77
C PRO A 321 -28.98 0.81 -29.27
N GLN A 322 -30.30 1.00 -29.13
CA GLN A 322 -30.91 2.23 -28.67
C GLN A 322 -30.65 2.46 -27.15
N LEU A 323 -30.72 1.42 -26.34
CA LEU A 323 -30.34 1.51 -24.94
C LEU A 323 -28.84 1.77 -24.79
N GLY A 324 -28.00 1.10 -25.60
CA GLY A 324 -26.56 1.36 -25.66
C GLY A 324 -26.21 2.81 -26.05
N GLU A 325 -26.96 3.40 -26.99
CA GLU A 325 -26.82 4.82 -27.35
C GLU A 325 -27.29 5.72 -26.20
N LEU A 326 -28.41 5.38 -25.57
CA LEU A 326 -28.93 6.15 -24.43
C LEU A 326 -27.99 6.14 -23.24
N TRP A 327 -27.36 5.00 -22.93
CA TRP A 327 -26.29 4.93 -21.93
C TRP A 327 -25.11 5.84 -22.24
N GLN A 328 -24.79 6.00 -23.51
CA GLN A 328 -23.71 6.88 -23.93
C GLN A 328 -24.06 8.37 -23.84
N LEU A 329 -25.28 8.74 -24.25
CA LEU A 329 -25.72 10.13 -24.31
C LEU A 329 -26.17 10.66 -22.95
N ALA A 330 -26.90 9.85 -22.17
CA ALA A 330 -27.55 10.26 -20.94
C ALA A 330 -27.65 9.07 -19.93
N PRO A 331 -26.54 8.69 -19.29
CA PRO A 331 -26.49 7.52 -18.39
C PRO A 331 -27.57 7.55 -17.29
N HIS A 332 -27.78 8.69 -16.65
CA HIS A 332 -28.82 8.85 -15.61
C HIS A 332 -30.25 8.68 -16.14
N TYR A 333 -30.48 9.07 -17.38
CA TYR A 333 -31.77 8.87 -18.00
C TYR A 333 -31.97 7.40 -18.35
N ALA A 334 -30.96 6.74 -18.89
CA ALA A 334 -30.96 5.30 -19.19
C ALA A 334 -31.24 4.49 -17.92
N GLU A 335 -30.57 4.81 -16.80
CA GLU A 335 -30.80 4.16 -15.52
C GLU A 335 -32.24 4.30 -15.03
N ARG A 336 -32.82 5.50 -15.11
CA ARG A 336 -34.24 5.70 -14.76
C ARG A 336 -35.17 4.90 -15.65
N LEU A 337 -34.90 4.83 -16.97
CA LEU A 337 -35.67 4.03 -17.90
C LEU A 337 -35.63 2.55 -17.48
N VAL A 338 -34.46 2.00 -17.23
CA VAL A 338 -34.29 0.58 -16.83
C VAL A 338 -35.02 0.30 -15.52
N ARG A 339 -34.90 1.15 -14.51
CA ARG A 339 -35.64 1.03 -13.24
C ARG A 339 -37.14 1.06 -13.45
N ASN A 340 -37.66 1.93 -14.36
CA ASN A 340 -39.08 1.97 -14.66
C ASN A 340 -39.57 0.70 -15.36
N MET A 341 -38.75 0.15 -16.27
CA MET A 341 -39.09 -1.09 -16.97
C MET A 341 -39.17 -2.28 -16.00
N ASP A 342 -38.31 -2.30 -14.99
CA ASP A 342 -38.22 -3.36 -14.00
C ASP A 342 -39.31 -3.31 -12.94
N SER A 343 -39.78 -2.10 -12.62
CA SER A 343 -40.66 -1.87 -11.47
C SER A 343 -42.14 -1.75 -11.81
N PHE A 344 -42.53 -1.59 -13.06
CA PHE A 344 -43.89 -1.27 -13.44
C PHE A 344 -44.48 -2.25 -14.45
N SER A 345 -45.76 -2.65 -14.23
CA SER A 345 -46.51 -3.50 -15.17
C SER A 345 -46.78 -2.86 -16.54
N GLN A 346 -46.74 -1.54 -16.63
CA GLN A 346 -46.80 -0.76 -17.85
C GLN A 346 -45.74 0.37 -17.84
N PRO A 347 -44.51 0.04 -18.13
CA PRO A 347 -43.43 1.04 -18.11
C PRO A 347 -43.59 2.07 -19.22
N GLY A 348 -43.31 3.35 -18.89
CA GLY A 348 -43.26 4.46 -19.82
C GLY A 348 -41.87 5.12 -19.83
N ALA A 349 -41.57 5.87 -20.89
CA ALA A 349 -40.34 6.63 -20.92
C ALA A 349 -40.35 7.71 -19.83
N PRO A 350 -39.28 7.85 -19.03
CA PRO A 350 -39.18 8.95 -18.08
C PRO A 350 -39.24 10.29 -18.81
N SER A 351 -39.69 11.35 -18.12
CA SER A 351 -39.62 12.73 -18.67
C SER A 351 -38.16 13.13 -18.88
N GLY A 352 -37.88 13.80 -20.00
CA GLY A 352 -36.53 14.20 -20.38
C GLY A 352 -36.49 14.94 -21.73
N GLN A 353 -35.30 15.06 -22.29
CA GLN A 353 -35.13 15.68 -23.62
C GLN A 353 -35.82 14.84 -24.70
N PRO A 354 -36.39 15.44 -25.74
CA PRO A 354 -37.10 14.72 -26.80
C PRO A 354 -36.29 13.58 -27.45
N ALA A 355 -35.01 13.80 -27.70
CA ALA A 355 -34.11 12.78 -28.27
C ALA A 355 -33.95 11.60 -27.36
N HIS A 356 -33.80 11.79 -26.05
CA HIS A 356 -33.71 10.71 -25.05
C HIS A 356 -35.01 9.92 -24.93
N MET A 357 -36.15 10.65 -24.96
CA MET A 357 -37.47 10.02 -24.92
C MET A 357 -37.74 9.20 -26.19
N ALA A 358 -37.28 9.64 -27.35
CA ALA A 358 -37.42 8.89 -28.60
C ALA A 358 -36.66 7.52 -28.53
N LEU A 359 -35.42 7.53 -28.07
CA LEU A 359 -34.65 6.31 -27.86
C LEU A 359 -35.28 5.41 -26.79
N ALA A 360 -35.76 5.97 -25.67
CA ALA A 360 -36.43 5.24 -24.62
C ALA A 360 -37.72 4.55 -25.11
N ASN A 361 -38.50 5.23 -25.92
CA ASN A 361 -39.72 4.63 -26.50
C ASN A 361 -39.38 3.45 -27.42
N GLN A 362 -38.31 3.50 -28.19
CA GLN A 362 -37.85 2.38 -29.00
C GLN A 362 -37.44 1.17 -28.15
N VAL A 363 -36.71 1.40 -27.04
CA VAL A 363 -36.36 0.34 -26.08
C VAL A 363 -37.62 -0.27 -25.45
N LEU A 364 -38.61 0.55 -25.09
CA LEU A 364 -39.88 0.08 -24.55
C LEU A 364 -40.70 -0.74 -25.56
N GLU A 365 -40.71 -0.36 -26.83
CA GLU A 365 -41.32 -1.14 -27.90
C GLU A 365 -40.66 -2.53 -28.04
N GLN A 366 -39.33 -2.58 -28.01
CA GLN A 366 -38.60 -3.83 -28.04
C GLN A 366 -38.93 -4.70 -26.82
N TRP A 367 -38.95 -4.11 -25.63
CA TRP A 367 -39.37 -4.80 -24.39
C TRP A 367 -40.79 -5.37 -24.49
N LYS A 368 -41.74 -4.56 -24.90
CA LYS A 368 -43.15 -5.01 -25.10
C LYS A 368 -43.29 -6.05 -26.22
N GLY A 369 -42.41 -5.99 -27.22
CA GLY A 369 -42.32 -6.92 -28.34
C GLY A 369 -41.76 -8.28 -28.00
N GLY A 370 -41.32 -8.49 -26.73
CA GLY A 370 -40.87 -9.81 -26.27
C GLY A 370 -39.35 -9.98 -26.22
N ALA A 371 -38.54 -8.88 -26.20
CA ALA A 371 -37.09 -8.96 -26.05
C ALA A 371 -36.66 -9.35 -24.60
N HIS A 372 -37.25 -10.45 -24.09
CA HIS A 372 -37.04 -10.99 -22.74
C HIS A 372 -36.14 -12.23 -22.71
N GLN A 373 -35.82 -12.80 -23.92
CA GLN A 373 -34.95 -13.99 -23.96
C GLN A 373 -33.60 -13.67 -23.33
N THR A 374 -33.08 -14.63 -22.59
CA THR A 374 -31.75 -14.50 -22.00
C THR A 374 -30.69 -14.56 -23.07
N VAL A 375 -29.83 -13.56 -23.14
CA VAL A 375 -28.66 -13.47 -23.99
C VAL A 375 -27.44 -13.35 -23.10
N CYS A 376 -26.40 -14.12 -23.39
CA CYS A 376 -25.14 -14.10 -22.65
C CYS A 376 -23.98 -13.68 -23.55
N GLY A 377 -23.01 -12.97 -23.00
CA GLY A 377 -21.79 -12.62 -23.71
C GLY A 377 -20.65 -12.29 -22.76
N ASP A 378 -19.45 -12.09 -23.28
CA ASP A 378 -18.25 -11.94 -22.49
C ASP A 378 -17.86 -10.46 -22.35
N ILE A 379 -17.52 -10.05 -21.12
CA ILE A 379 -16.98 -8.73 -20.78
C ILE A 379 -15.51 -8.88 -20.43
N ASP A 380 -14.66 -8.08 -21.06
CA ASP A 380 -13.25 -7.95 -20.72
C ASP A 380 -13.01 -6.66 -19.92
N GLN A 381 -12.66 -6.82 -18.64
CA GLN A 381 -12.37 -5.75 -17.69
C GLN A 381 -10.86 -5.67 -17.36
N SER A 382 -10.06 -6.24 -18.23
CA SER A 382 -8.61 -6.31 -18.04
C SER A 382 -7.94 -4.94 -18.13
N THR A 383 -6.83 -4.80 -17.41
CA THR A 383 -5.96 -3.62 -17.45
C THR A 383 -4.51 -4.04 -17.54
N ARG A 384 -3.73 -3.29 -18.30
CA ARG A 384 -2.27 -3.37 -18.35
C ARG A 384 -1.69 -2.03 -18.02
N GLU A 385 -0.73 -2.01 -17.12
CA GLU A 385 -0.03 -0.79 -16.73
C GLU A 385 1.47 -1.00 -16.85
N THR A 386 2.17 0.04 -17.27
CA THR A 386 3.64 0.03 -17.35
C THR A 386 4.15 1.33 -16.79
N ARG A 387 5.19 1.27 -15.98
CA ARG A 387 5.91 2.42 -15.42
C ARG A 387 7.38 2.29 -15.68
N TYR A 388 7.99 3.39 -16.12
CA TYR A 388 9.42 3.61 -16.10
C TYR A 388 9.72 4.80 -15.21
N ASP A 389 10.72 4.65 -14.34
CA ASP A 389 11.09 5.67 -13.36
C ASP A 389 12.61 5.76 -13.29
N LEU A 390 13.12 6.99 -13.36
CA LEU A 390 14.55 7.31 -13.25
C LEU A 390 14.73 8.40 -12.21
N GLU A 391 15.53 8.15 -11.20
CA GLU A 391 15.83 9.09 -10.11
C GLU A 391 17.32 9.27 -9.96
N LEU A 392 17.73 10.52 -9.77
CA LEU A 392 19.06 10.92 -9.38
C LEU A 392 18.95 11.67 -8.05
N GLN A 393 19.75 11.30 -7.07
CA GLN A 393 19.85 12.02 -5.80
C GLN A 393 21.31 12.29 -5.45
N ASP A 394 21.57 13.52 -5.08
CA ASP A 394 22.84 14.01 -4.56
C ASP A 394 22.69 14.32 -3.07
N THR A 395 23.67 13.92 -2.27
CA THR A 395 23.73 14.17 -0.83
C THR A 395 25.07 14.79 -0.51
N LEU A 396 25.05 16.01 0.02
CA LEU A 396 26.23 16.82 0.25
C LEU A 396 26.23 17.40 1.67
N SER A 397 27.26 17.10 2.44
CA SER A 397 27.57 17.80 3.68
C SER A 397 28.40 19.05 3.38
N LEU A 398 27.70 20.19 3.32
CA LEU A 398 28.34 21.51 3.03
C LEU A 398 29.28 21.97 4.17
N SER A 399 28.98 21.51 5.39
CA SER A 399 29.81 21.69 6.58
C SER A 399 29.39 20.63 7.62
N GLU A 400 30.12 20.54 8.75
CA GLU A 400 29.74 19.67 9.88
C GLU A 400 28.32 19.93 10.42
N SER A 401 27.77 21.11 10.18
CA SER A 401 26.43 21.53 10.66
C SER A 401 25.39 21.66 9.57
N LEU A 402 25.74 21.49 8.28
CA LEU A 402 24.83 21.79 7.16
C LEU A 402 24.87 20.68 6.12
N ARG A 403 23.76 19.98 5.94
CA ARG A 403 23.60 18.93 4.92
C ARG A 403 22.51 19.31 3.92
N LEU A 404 22.73 18.99 2.67
CA LEU A 404 21.80 19.17 1.55
C LEU A 404 21.54 17.82 0.89
N VAL A 405 20.28 17.51 0.68
CA VAL A 405 19.83 16.46 -0.26
C VAL A 405 19.12 17.15 -1.39
N SER A 406 19.50 16.87 -2.61
CA SER A 406 18.83 17.37 -3.81
C SER A 406 18.69 16.26 -4.84
N GLY A 407 17.73 16.40 -5.74
CA GLY A 407 17.60 15.41 -6.79
C GLY A 407 16.52 15.74 -7.80
N MET A 408 16.47 14.87 -8.78
CA MET A 408 15.49 14.91 -9.85
C MET A 408 14.93 13.51 -10.12
N ASN A 409 13.67 13.47 -10.57
CA ASN A 409 13.01 12.23 -10.95
C ASN A 409 12.23 12.45 -12.25
N TYR A 410 12.29 11.48 -13.14
CA TYR A 410 11.48 11.41 -14.34
C TYR A 410 10.69 10.09 -14.34
N ARG A 411 9.39 10.17 -14.62
CA ARG A 411 8.49 9.01 -14.67
C ARG A 411 7.63 9.05 -15.93
N TYR A 412 7.46 7.88 -16.52
CA TYR A 412 6.50 7.63 -17.58
C TYR A 412 5.55 6.51 -17.15
N ASP A 413 4.26 6.80 -17.13
CA ASP A 413 3.18 5.88 -16.82
C ASP A 413 2.30 5.65 -18.05
N ARG A 414 1.94 4.39 -18.31
CA ARG A 414 1.02 4.00 -19.37
C ARG A 414 0.01 3.00 -18.85
N ALA A 415 -1.26 3.19 -19.18
CA ALA A 415 -2.36 2.29 -18.89
C ALA A 415 -3.12 1.94 -20.17
N ASP A 416 -3.50 0.67 -20.34
CA ASP A 416 -4.30 0.18 -21.43
C ASP A 416 -5.51 -0.60 -20.89
N SER A 417 -6.71 -0.21 -21.30
CA SER A 417 -7.96 -0.90 -21.00
C SER A 417 -9.09 -0.39 -21.91
N GLN A 418 -9.76 -1.30 -22.60
CA GLN A 418 -10.93 -0.95 -23.39
C GLN A 418 -12.11 -0.54 -22.52
N THR A 419 -12.29 -1.23 -21.39
CA THR A 419 -13.42 -0.96 -20.48
C THR A 419 -13.24 0.34 -19.72
N TYR A 420 -12.03 0.66 -19.23
CA TYR A 420 -11.83 1.84 -18.38
C TYR A 420 -11.43 3.09 -19.15
N PHE A 421 -10.63 2.95 -20.22
CA PHE A 421 -10.05 4.11 -20.92
C PHE A 421 -10.42 4.19 -22.41
N ASN A 422 -11.13 3.18 -22.95
CA ASN A 422 -11.38 3.04 -24.37
C ASN A 422 -10.08 3.00 -25.20
N GLY A 423 -9.09 2.30 -24.71
CA GLY A 423 -7.76 2.18 -25.30
C GLY A 423 -6.66 2.51 -24.32
N THR A 424 -5.69 3.29 -24.76
CA THR A 424 -4.49 3.62 -24.01
C THR A 424 -4.49 5.04 -23.51
N LEU A 425 -4.04 5.24 -22.28
CA LEU A 425 -3.76 6.53 -21.65
C LEU A 425 -2.34 6.52 -21.11
N ASP A 426 -1.61 7.61 -21.27
CA ASP A 426 -0.26 7.77 -20.74
C ASP A 426 -0.07 9.12 -20.04
N ASP A 427 0.87 9.18 -19.11
CA ASP A 427 1.28 10.39 -18.41
C ASP A 427 2.80 10.44 -18.25
N THR A 428 3.34 11.64 -18.25
CA THR A 428 4.73 11.93 -17.94
C THR A 428 4.80 12.87 -16.74
N MET A 429 5.75 12.60 -15.88
CA MET A 429 5.97 13.38 -14.67
C MET A 429 7.46 13.65 -14.49
N TRP A 430 7.81 14.84 -14.06
CA TRP A 430 9.16 15.13 -13.58
C TRP A 430 9.10 15.92 -12.28
N ARG A 431 10.10 15.71 -11.45
CA ARG A 431 10.23 16.31 -10.12
C ARG A 431 11.60 16.87 -9.91
N LEU A 432 11.67 17.99 -9.20
CA LEU A 432 12.87 18.51 -8.60
C LEU A 432 12.64 18.64 -7.10
N PHE A 433 13.53 18.13 -6.29
CA PHE A 433 13.43 18.22 -4.84
C PHE A 433 14.73 18.66 -4.19
N GLY A 434 14.58 19.31 -3.05
CA GLY A 434 15.70 19.71 -2.22
C GLY A 434 15.30 19.76 -0.75
N GLN A 435 16.19 19.33 0.13
CA GLN A 435 16.04 19.39 1.57
C GLN A 435 17.35 19.83 2.19
N LEU A 436 17.27 20.87 3.02
CA LEU A 436 18.37 21.41 3.79
C LEU A 436 18.16 21.05 5.25
N GLU A 437 19.20 20.51 5.88
CA GLU A 437 19.25 20.25 7.30
C GLU A 437 20.38 21.08 7.90
N TRP A 438 20.06 21.95 8.86
CA TRP A 438 21.00 22.83 9.52
C TRP A 438 20.95 22.67 11.03
N ARG A 439 22.03 22.15 11.60
CA ARG A 439 22.28 22.11 13.04
C ARG A 439 22.83 23.47 13.49
N ALA A 440 21.93 24.40 13.76
CA ALA A 440 22.29 25.78 14.14
C ALA A 440 23.06 25.83 15.47
N THR A 441 22.77 24.90 16.40
CA THR A 441 23.49 24.66 17.65
C THR A 441 23.42 23.17 18.01
N GLU A 442 24.02 22.74 19.11
CA GLU A 442 23.90 21.38 19.64
C GLU A 442 22.43 20.97 19.93
N HIS A 443 21.58 21.95 20.22
CA HIS A 443 20.17 21.73 20.55
C HIS A 443 19.19 22.03 19.40
N TRP A 444 19.53 22.96 18.50
CA TRP A 444 18.60 23.39 17.46
C TRP A 444 18.95 22.79 16.10
N LEU A 445 18.02 21.97 15.59
CA LEU A 445 18.07 21.41 14.25
C LEU A 445 16.93 22.00 13.43
N LEU A 446 17.25 22.72 12.37
CA LEU A 446 16.30 23.32 11.45
C LEU A 446 16.32 22.55 10.14
N GLN A 447 15.14 22.24 9.61
CA GLN A 447 15.00 21.52 8.34
C GLN A 447 14.02 22.25 7.45
N ALA A 448 14.41 22.48 6.20
CA ALA A 448 13.58 23.09 5.18
C ALA A 448 13.70 22.28 3.90
N GLY A 449 12.58 22.04 3.24
CA GLY A 449 12.58 21.33 1.98
C GLY A 449 11.43 21.77 1.09
N ALA A 450 11.59 21.54 -0.21
CA ALA A 450 10.53 21.74 -1.18
C ALA A 450 10.65 20.73 -2.32
N MET A 451 9.53 20.40 -2.94
CA MET A 451 9.46 19.63 -4.17
C MET A 451 8.60 20.40 -5.19
N TYR A 452 9.15 20.55 -6.39
CA TYR A 452 8.39 20.94 -7.56
C TYR A 452 8.11 19.70 -8.41
N GLU A 453 6.85 19.51 -8.77
CA GLU A 453 6.38 18.39 -9.60
C GLU A 453 5.56 18.93 -10.77
N HIS A 454 5.81 18.41 -11.96
CA HIS A 454 5.00 18.65 -13.16
C HIS A 454 4.50 17.32 -13.70
N THR A 455 3.18 17.24 -13.93
CA THR A 455 2.55 16.12 -14.63
C THR A 455 1.83 16.64 -15.87
N ARG A 456 1.89 15.88 -16.96
CA ARG A 456 1.23 16.26 -18.19
C ARG A 456 -0.30 16.34 -18.05
N LEU A 457 -0.90 15.46 -17.25
CA LEU A 457 -2.35 15.39 -17.09
C LEU A 457 -2.93 16.43 -16.13
N ILE A 458 -2.16 16.88 -15.12
CA ILE A 458 -2.68 17.73 -14.04
C ILE A 458 -1.99 19.10 -13.98
N GLY A 459 -0.71 19.21 -14.39
CA GLY A 459 0.07 20.44 -14.34
C GLY A 459 1.08 20.49 -13.20
N ASP A 460 1.30 21.69 -12.68
CA ASP A 460 2.40 22.04 -11.79
C ASP A 460 1.99 22.05 -10.31
N SER A 461 2.95 21.74 -9.44
CA SER A 461 2.79 21.91 -8.01
C SER A 461 4.10 22.21 -7.30
N LEU A 462 4.01 22.93 -6.19
CA LEU A 462 5.11 23.19 -5.27
C LEU A 462 4.67 22.86 -3.84
N THR A 463 5.41 22.01 -3.17
CA THR A 463 5.09 21.56 -1.80
C THR A 463 6.27 21.85 -0.87
N PRO A 464 6.14 22.82 0.05
CA PRO A 464 7.14 23.12 1.06
C PRO A 464 6.96 22.31 2.35
N ARG A 465 8.05 22.11 3.10
CA ARG A 465 8.06 21.65 4.49
C ARG A 465 9.10 22.42 5.29
N LEU A 466 8.72 22.79 6.53
CA LEU A 466 9.60 23.39 7.51
C LEU A 466 9.48 22.60 8.81
N ALA A 467 10.61 22.29 9.43
CA ALA A 467 10.64 21.63 10.72
C ALA A 467 11.71 22.25 11.62
N ILE A 468 11.37 22.35 12.89
CA ILE A 468 12.26 22.78 13.95
C ILE A 468 12.27 21.67 15.00
N ASN A 469 13.46 21.09 15.23
CA ASN A 469 13.67 20.12 16.28
C ASN A 469 14.52 20.77 17.38
N TYR A 470 14.06 20.70 18.62
CA TYR A 470 14.83 21.07 19.79
C TYR A 470 15.29 19.79 20.49
N LEU A 471 16.57 19.48 20.35
CA LEU A 471 17.21 18.32 20.97
C LEU A 471 17.56 18.66 22.42
N ILE A 472 16.74 18.23 23.37
CA ILE A 472 17.00 18.36 24.83
C ILE A 472 18.29 17.61 25.15
N THR A 473 18.43 16.42 24.56
CA THR A 473 19.65 15.61 24.48
C THR A 473 19.66 14.95 23.10
N PRO A 474 20.75 14.29 22.66
CA PRO A 474 20.74 13.53 21.42
C PRO A 474 19.65 12.45 21.31
N ARG A 475 19.10 12.00 22.44
CA ARG A 475 18.06 10.95 22.54
C ARG A 475 16.66 11.47 22.84
N HIS A 476 16.49 12.77 23.06
CA HIS A 476 15.24 13.41 23.42
C HIS A 476 15.03 14.69 22.61
N GLY A 477 14.03 14.71 21.75
CA GLY A 477 13.71 15.81 20.87
C GLY A 477 12.24 16.25 20.97
N LEU A 478 12.02 17.55 20.99
CA LEU A 478 10.75 18.19 20.68
C LEU A 478 10.79 18.64 19.23
N ARG A 479 9.67 18.53 18.52
CA ARG A 479 9.58 18.99 17.13
C ARG A 479 8.32 19.80 16.90
N ALA A 480 8.43 20.80 16.03
CA ALA A 480 7.32 21.51 15.43
C ALA A 480 7.48 21.45 13.91
N VAL A 481 6.45 20.99 13.20
CA VAL A 481 6.50 20.77 11.75
C VAL A 481 5.32 21.45 11.08
N TYR A 482 5.60 22.16 9.99
CA TYR A 482 4.61 22.63 9.03
C TYR A 482 4.91 22.00 7.67
N SER A 483 3.90 21.39 7.07
CA SER A 483 4.02 20.77 5.76
C SER A 483 2.83 21.08 4.89
N GLU A 484 3.08 21.37 3.63
CA GLU A 484 2.06 21.31 2.59
C GLU A 484 2.31 20.08 1.72
N ALA A 485 1.23 19.41 1.33
CA ALA A 485 1.28 18.23 0.50
C ALA A 485 0.15 18.23 -0.49
N ILE A 486 0.34 17.48 -1.57
CA ILE A 486 -0.66 17.32 -2.61
C ILE A 486 -0.92 15.84 -2.91
N ARG A 487 -2.09 15.57 -3.46
CA ARG A 487 -2.37 14.36 -4.21
C ARG A 487 -2.87 14.73 -5.60
N SER A 488 -2.19 14.27 -6.62
CA SER A 488 -2.68 14.37 -7.99
C SER A 488 -3.79 13.34 -8.23
N PRO A 489 -4.91 13.74 -8.86
CA PRO A 489 -5.88 12.77 -9.36
C PRO A 489 -5.17 11.77 -10.27
N ASP A 490 -5.56 10.52 -10.17
CA ASP A 490 -5.02 9.49 -11.07
C ASP A 490 -5.77 9.45 -12.41
N MET A 491 -5.27 8.57 -13.29
CA MET A 491 -5.86 8.41 -14.61
C MET A 491 -7.33 7.98 -14.56
N PHE A 492 -7.69 7.13 -13.58
CA PHE A 492 -9.06 6.66 -13.43
C PHE A 492 -9.99 7.79 -12.97
N GLU A 493 -9.64 8.50 -11.89
CA GLU A 493 -10.46 9.59 -11.35
C GLU A 493 -10.74 10.68 -12.41
N ASN A 494 -9.70 11.08 -13.11
CA ASN A 494 -9.78 12.22 -14.04
C ASN A 494 -10.28 11.83 -15.45
N ASN A 495 -9.89 10.67 -15.96
CA ASN A 495 -10.03 10.33 -17.37
C ASN A 495 -10.83 9.04 -17.64
N VAL A 496 -11.42 8.41 -16.62
CA VAL A 496 -12.16 7.17 -16.81
C VAL A 496 -13.31 7.34 -17.78
N SER A 497 -13.50 6.34 -18.64
CA SER A 497 -14.68 6.18 -19.50
C SER A 497 -15.21 4.76 -19.30
N TRP A 498 -15.55 4.44 -18.04
CA TRP A 498 -15.93 3.07 -17.65
C TRP A 498 -17.25 2.67 -18.29
N ARG A 499 -17.15 1.80 -19.26
CA ARG A 499 -18.25 1.27 -20.03
C ARG A 499 -18.04 -0.21 -20.32
N TYR A 500 -19.11 -0.97 -20.23
CA TYR A 500 -19.07 -2.37 -20.57
C TYR A 500 -19.47 -2.57 -22.01
N GLN A 501 -18.58 -3.22 -22.78
CA GLN A 501 -18.85 -3.79 -24.08
C GLN A 501 -18.91 -5.30 -23.93
N VAL A 502 -19.93 -5.92 -24.47
CA VAL A 502 -20.12 -7.35 -24.45
C VAL A 502 -19.83 -7.90 -25.83
N SER A 503 -19.05 -8.94 -25.88
CA SER A 503 -18.69 -9.67 -27.08
C SER A 503 -19.22 -11.10 -27.05
N ASP A 504 -19.23 -11.75 -28.20
CA ASP A 504 -19.65 -13.15 -28.34
C ASP A 504 -21.05 -13.42 -27.76
N LEU A 505 -22.01 -12.54 -28.06
CA LEU A 505 -23.40 -12.68 -27.62
C LEU A 505 -24.02 -13.96 -28.18
N ARG A 506 -24.60 -14.77 -27.30
CA ARG A 506 -25.27 -16.02 -27.65
C ARG A 506 -26.63 -16.15 -26.92
N PRO A 507 -27.73 -16.18 -27.69
CA PRO A 507 -27.85 -15.88 -29.11
C PRO A 507 -27.43 -14.44 -29.44
N ASN A 508 -27.15 -14.14 -30.72
CA ASN A 508 -26.95 -12.76 -31.14
C ASN A 508 -28.13 -11.87 -30.70
N ALA A 509 -27.84 -10.70 -30.15
CA ALA A 509 -28.85 -9.72 -29.81
C ALA A 509 -29.08 -8.75 -31.00
N TYR A 510 -30.30 -8.61 -31.43
CA TYR A 510 -30.65 -7.78 -32.60
C TYR A 510 -29.77 -8.08 -33.84
N GLY A 511 -29.45 -9.36 -34.03
CA GLY A 511 -28.61 -9.84 -35.15
C GLY A 511 -27.11 -9.53 -35.04
N LYS A 512 -26.63 -9.02 -33.90
CA LYS A 512 -25.23 -8.65 -33.66
C LYS A 512 -24.59 -9.55 -32.58
N PRO A 513 -23.32 -9.94 -32.78
CA PRO A 513 -22.56 -10.71 -31.79
C PRO A 513 -21.97 -9.84 -30.66
N ASN A 514 -22.02 -8.50 -30.79
CA ASN A 514 -21.46 -7.56 -29.83
C ASN A 514 -22.47 -6.45 -29.52
N ALA A 515 -22.49 -5.98 -28.28
CA ALA A 515 -23.32 -4.87 -27.88
C ALA A 515 -22.62 -3.97 -26.86
N ARG A 516 -23.06 -2.72 -26.81
CA ARG A 516 -22.78 -1.84 -25.69
C ARG A 516 -23.79 -2.16 -24.59
N TYR A 517 -23.28 -2.40 -23.38
CA TYR A 517 -24.13 -2.88 -22.30
C TYR A 517 -24.57 -1.74 -21.36
N PHE A 518 -23.68 -1.19 -20.57
CA PHE A 518 -23.96 0.02 -19.78
C PHE A 518 -22.70 0.81 -19.47
N VAL A 519 -22.90 2.06 -19.03
CA VAL A 519 -21.83 2.97 -18.61
C VAL A 519 -21.90 3.13 -17.10
N THR A 520 -20.79 2.92 -16.41
CA THR A 520 -20.69 3.02 -14.95
C THR A 520 -20.36 4.45 -14.50
N THR A 521 -19.29 5.03 -15.05
CA THR A 521 -18.85 6.37 -14.69
C THR A 521 -17.99 7.00 -15.78
N ARG A 522 -17.84 8.31 -15.72
CA ARG A 522 -16.92 9.10 -16.55
C ARG A 522 -16.14 10.06 -15.69
N GLY A 523 -14.84 10.13 -15.92
CA GLY A 523 -14.00 11.16 -15.33
C GLY A 523 -14.32 12.53 -15.95
N PRO A 524 -14.25 13.61 -15.18
CA PRO A 524 -14.57 14.96 -15.65
C PRO A 524 -13.49 15.53 -16.59
N GLY A 525 -12.25 15.01 -16.54
CA GLY A 525 -11.12 15.43 -17.38
C GLY A 525 -10.48 16.76 -16.95
N ASN A 526 -10.93 17.35 -15.84
CA ASN A 526 -10.48 18.65 -15.33
C ASN A 526 -10.39 18.68 -13.80
N LEU A 527 -10.09 17.55 -13.18
CA LEU A 527 -9.84 17.52 -11.74
C LEU A 527 -8.56 18.27 -11.40
N ASP A 528 -8.63 18.98 -10.30
CA ASP A 528 -7.50 19.63 -9.67
C ASP A 528 -6.86 18.74 -8.59
N GLN A 529 -5.70 19.12 -8.09
CA GLN A 529 -5.01 18.44 -7.01
C GLN A 529 -5.78 18.59 -5.69
N GLU A 530 -5.69 17.57 -4.84
CA GLU A 530 -6.04 17.71 -3.43
C GLU A 530 -4.87 18.36 -2.71
N HIS A 531 -5.15 19.31 -1.83
CA HIS A 531 -4.15 20.05 -1.06
C HIS A 531 -4.32 19.79 0.42
N MET A 532 -3.24 19.45 1.09
CA MET A 532 -3.18 19.25 2.55
C MET A 532 -2.23 20.26 3.18
N ARG A 533 -2.68 20.87 4.29
CA ARG A 533 -1.86 21.64 5.21
C ARG A 533 -1.83 20.93 6.55
N SER A 534 -0.65 20.59 7.01
CA SER A 534 -0.43 19.86 8.26
C SER A 534 0.40 20.68 9.24
N ARG A 535 0.00 20.66 10.50
CA ARG A 535 0.71 21.23 11.63
C ARG A 535 0.89 20.13 12.67
N GLU A 536 2.13 19.88 13.04
CA GLU A 536 2.49 18.85 14.00
C GLU A 536 3.34 19.44 15.13
N LEU A 537 3.02 19.03 16.36
CA LEU A 537 3.90 19.14 17.52
C LEU A 537 4.19 17.72 18.00
N GLY A 538 5.45 17.42 18.27
CA GLY A 538 5.81 16.08 18.67
C GLY A 538 6.94 16.03 19.68
N TYR A 539 7.02 14.87 20.34
CA TYR A 539 8.12 14.52 21.22
C TYR A 539 8.57 13.10 20.89
N ASN A 540 9.87 12.92 20.72
CA ASN A 540 10.48 11.60 20.66
C ASN A 540 11.55 11.50 21.75
N GLY A 541 11.56 10.40 22.51
CA GLY A 541 12.49 10.21 23.58
C GLY A 541 12.86 8.76 23.83
N PHE A 542 14.16 8.49 23.97
CA PHE A 542 14.70 7.21 24.35
C PHE A 542 15.33 7.26 25.75
N PHE A 543 14.67 6.64 26.71
CA PHE A 543 15.11 6.47 28.08
C PHE A 543 15.97 5.21 28.18
N ALA A 544 17.27 5.35 27.95
CA ALA A 544 18.17 4.22 27.80
C ALA A 544 18.25 3.31 29.03
N GLU A 545 18.26 3.88 30.24
CA GLU A 545 18.29 3.12 31.51
C GLU A 545 17.03 2.26 31.72
N ALA A 546 15.88 2.77 31.28
CA ALA A 546 14.60 2.07 31.36
C ALA A 546 14.31 1.19 30.14
N GLY A 547 15.09 1.30 29.06
CA GLY A 547 14.83 0.62 27.79
C GLY A 547 13.54 1.03 27.09
N VAL A 548 13.12 2.30 27.28
CA VAL A 548 11.82 2.82 26.79
C VAL A 548 12.04 3.83 25.68
N ASN A 549 11.40 3.59 24.53
CA ASN A 549 11.25 4.58 23.46
C ASN A 549 9.81 5.05 23.39
N VAL A 550 9.59 6.37 23.36
CA VAL A 550 8.28 7.01 23.28
C VAL A 550 8.26 8.00 22.13
N ASP A 551 7.22 7.94 21.29
CA ASP A 551 6.89 8.98 20.31
C ASP A 551 5.46 9.46 20.54
N ILE A 552 5.28 10.77 20.68
CA ILE A 552 3.99 11.43 20.85
C ILE A 552 3.86 12.48 19.76
N LYS A 553 2.70 12.52 19.11
CA LYS A 553 2.34 13.46 18.07
C LYS A 553 1.00 14.11 18.40
N LEU A 554 0.94 15.41 18.33
CA LEU A 554 -0.29 16.20 18.25
C LEU A 554 -0.37 16.76 16.82
N PHE A 555 -1.50 16.65 16.17
CA PHE A 555 -1.64 17.05 14.78
C PHE A 555 -2.93 17.83 14.51
N TYR A 556 -2.87 18.68 13.49
CA TYR A 556 -4.00 19.37 12.92
C TYR A 556 -3.80 19.44 11.40
N ASP A 557 -4.65 18.74 10.68
CA ASP A 557 -4.55 18.50 9.23
C ASP A 557 -5.81 19.01 8.54
N GLU A 558 -5.65 19.79 7.47
CA GLU A 558 -6.73 20.30 6.65
C GLU A 558 -6.51 19.85 5.19
N ILE A 559 -7.51 19.20 4.60
CA ILE A 559 -7.50 18.80 3.20
C ILE A 559 -8.58 19.59 2.47
N THR A 560 -8.21 20.25 1.39
CA THR A 560 -9.10 20.96 0.47
C THR A 560 -9.02 20.38 -0.93
N GLY A 561 -10.07 20.56 -1.73
CA GLY A 561 -10.15 19.94 -3.04
C GLY A 561 -10.28 18.41 -2.99
N LEU A 562 -10.79 17.88 -1.88
CA LEU A 562 -10.90 16.43 -1.65
C LEU A 562 -11.81 15.78 -2.69
N ILE A 563 -11.32 14.73 -3.32
CA ILE A 563 -12.06 13.86 -4.24
C ILE A 563 -12.62 12.71 -3.43
N SER A 564 -13.89 12.81 -3.04
CA SER A 564 -14.55 11.84 -2.17
C SER A 564 -14.96 10.57 -2.91
N GLU A 565 -15.16 9.50 -2.18
CA GLU A 565 -15.78 8.27 -2.64
C GLU A 565 -17.31 8.29 -2.42
N PRO A 566 -18.07 7.44 -3.12
CA PRO A 566 -17.65 6.30 -3.93
C PRO A 566 -17.47 6.64 -5.41
N LEU A 567 -16.31 6.35 -5.97
CA LEU A 567 -16.04 6.50 -7.42
C LEU A 567 -16.73 5.41 -8.27
N ARG A 568 -17.36 4.43 -7.64
CA ARG A 568 -18.00 3.27 -8.28
C ARG A 568 -19.51 3.38 -8.44
N ASN A 569 -20.09 4.52 -8.08
CA ASN A 569 -21.52 4.71 -8.22
C ASN A 569 -21.84 5.24 -9.62
N ASN A 570 -22.79 4.63 -10.32
CA ASN A 570 -23.24 5.03 -11.66
C ASN A 570 -23.67 6.50 -11.79
N GLN A 571 -23.86 7.18 -10.68
CA GLN A 571 -24.27 8.59 -10.63
C GLN A 571 -23.15 9.50 -10.12
N TYR A 572 -21.99 8.98 -9.77
CA TYR A 572 -20.91 9.76 -9.20
C TYR A 572 -19.98 10.28 -10.29
N ILE A 573 -19.81 11.58 -10.32
CA ILE A 573 -18.77 12.27 -11.10
C ILE A 573 -17.77 12.81 -10.08
N ALA A 574 -16.51 12.41 -10.18
CA ALA A 574 -15.46 12.90 -9.32
C ALA A 574 -15.36 14.43 -9.39
N SER A 575 -15.19 15.09 -8.26
CA SER A 575 -15.05 16.54 -8.17
C SER A 575 -14.20 16.94 -6.98
N ASN A 576 -13.55 18.11 -7.06
CA ASN A 576 -12.78 18.72 -5.98
C ASN A 576 -13.64 19.55 -5.01
N ALA A 577 -14.94 19.25 -4.89
CA ALA A 577 -15.87 20.05 -4.10
C ALA A 577 -15.78 19.83 -2.59
N ASN A 578 -15.09 18.78 -2.15
CA ASN A 578 -15.07 18.35 -0.76
C ASN A 578 -13.83 18.82 0.02
N HIS A 579 -13.94 18.77 1.33
CA HIS A 579 -12.86 19.06 2.27
C HIS A 579 -12.97 18.19 3.50
N ALA A 580 -11.85 17.97 4.18
CA ALA A 580 -11.79 17.25 5.44
C ALA A 580 -10.79 17.90 6.40
N ARG A 581 -11.03 17.71 7.69
CA ARG A 581 -10.14 18.15 8.76
C ARG A 581 -9.97 17.01 9.77
N PHE A 582 -8.74 16.79 10.16
CA PHE A 582 -8.37 15.81 11.18
C PHE A 582 -7.57 16.50 12.25
N SER A 583 -7.88 16.21 13.52
CA SER A 583 -7.07 16.65 14.65
C SER A 583 -7.04 15.57 15.72
N GLY A 584 -5.94 15.51 16.46
CA GLY A 584 -5.84 14.48 17.47
C GLY A 584 -4.44 14.26 18.01
N THR A 585 -4.26 13.10 18.58
CA THR A 585 -2.98 12.66 19.14
C THR A 585 -2.70 11.21 18.75
N GLU A 586 -1.42 10.93 18.53
CA GLU A 586 -0.90 9.59 18.35
C GLU A 586 0.23 9.35 19.34
N THR A 587 0.27 8.17 19.91
CA THR A 587 1.29 7.75 20.85
C THR A 587 1.79 6.36 20.51
N GLN A 588 3.09 6.20 20.57
CA GLN A 588 3.77 4.92 20.42
C GLN A 588 4.76 4.76 21.57
N LEU A 589 4.76 3.59 22.18
CA LEU A 589 5.72 3.19 23.21
C LEU A 589 6.29 1.83 22.85
N ASP A 590 7.60 1.71 22.86
CA ASP A 590 8.34 0.46 22.74
C ASP A 590 9.23 0.32 23.98
N TRP A 591 9.02 -0.74 24.76
CA TRP A 591 9.66 -0.92 26.05
C TRP A 591 10.31 -2.30 26.16
N ARG A 592 11.62 -2.31 26.21
CA ARG A 592 12.42 -3.50 26.57
C ARG A 592 12.54 -3.60 28.08
N LEU A 593 11.54 -4.23 28.72
CA LEU A 593 11.48 -4.42 30.17
C LEU A 593 12.67 -5.22 30.69
N SER A 594 13.15 -6.15 29.89
CA SER A 594 14.29 -7.01 30.19
C SER A 594 14.90 -7.52 28.88
N THR A 595 15.95 -8.30 28.95
CA THR A 595 16.50 -9.04 27.79
C THR A 595 15.51 -10.07 27.23
N ALA A 596 14.51 -10.45 28.02
CA ALA A 596 13.53 -11.47 27.67
C ALA A 596 12.15 -10.90 27.31
N ASP A 597 11.83 -9.67 27.73
CA ASP A 597 10.49 -9.09 27.62
C ASP A 597 10.53 -7.76 26.85
N ARG A 598 9.66 -7.65 25.83
CA ARG A 598 9.40 -6.43 25.09
C ARG A 598 7.91 -6.13 25.07
N LEU A 599 7.52 -4.92 25.45
CA LEU A 599 6.17 -4.39 25.30
C LEU A 599 6.13 -3.34 24.20
N ARG A 600 5.05 -3.36 23.42
CA ARG A 600 4.76 -2.32 22.43
C ARG A 600 3.31 -1.88 22.60
N LEU A 601 3.10 -0.56 22.67
CA LEU A 601 1.78 0.04 22.77
C LEU A 601 1.65 1.12 21.70
N THR A 602 0.50 1.17 21.04
CA THR A 602 0.14 2.25 20.12
C THR A 602 -1.27 2.72 20.44
N TYR A 603 -1.50 4.01 20.31
CA TYR A 603 -2.81 4.59 20.49
C TYR A 603 -2.97 5.83 19.60
N ALA A 604 -4.14 6.00 19.01
CA ALA A 604 -4.54 7.17 18.28
C ALA A 604 -5.94 7.62 18.68
N TYR A 605 -6.08 8.91 18.91
CA TYR A 605 -7.36 9.61 19.01
C TYR A 605 -7.47 10.57 17.84
N ILE A 606 -8.53 10.45 17.03
CA ILE A 606 -8.73 11.23 15.82
C ILE A 606 -10.14 11.82 15.81
N ASP A 607 -10.22 13.13 15.82
CA ASP A 607 -11.46 13.86 15.52
C ASP A 607 -11.46 14.22 14.04
N ALA A 608 -12.35 13.58 13.29
CA ALA A 608 -12.49 13.75 11.84
C ALA A 608 -13.77 14.50 11.50
N GLN A 609 -13.66 15.51 10.66
CA GLN A 609 -14.78 16.29 10.13
C GLN A 609 -14.61 16.40 8.62
N ALA A 610 -15.61 15.97 7.84
CA ALA A 610 -15.59 16.08 6.38
C ALA A 610 -16.91 16.66 5.86
N SER A 611 -16.83 17.34 4.72
CA SER A 611 -18.02 17.87 4.03
C SER A 611 -18.90 16.78 3.46
N ASN A 612 -18.28 15.64 3.06
CA ASN A 612 -18.99 14.42 2.69
C ASN A 612 -18.99 13.45 3.88
N PRO A 613 -20.16 13.06 4.43
CA PRO A 613 -20.24 12.13 5.55
C PRO A 613 -19.56 10.78 5.31
N ASP A 614 -19.49 10.32 4.06
CA ASP A 614 -18.84 9.04 3.73
C ASP A 614 -17.34 9.06 4.03
N ASP A 615 -16.68 10.21 3.89
CA ASP A 615 -15.25 10.36 4.21
C ASP A 615 -14.94 10.26 5.72
N GLN A 616 -15.94 10.41 6.59
CA GLN A 616 -15.79 10.22 8.05
C GLN A 616 -16.00 8.78 8.50
N ARG A 617 -16.71 7.96 7.70
CA ARG A 617 -17.10 6.60 8.09
C ARG A 617 -15.91 5.67 8.24
N PHE A 618 -14.77 6.00 7.62
CA PHE A 618 -13.56 5.18 7.62
C PHE A 618 -12.52 5.61 8.65
N THR A 619 -12.89 6.49 9.57
CA THR A 619 -12.06 6.93 10.67
C THR A 619 -12.59 6.36 11.99
N ALA A 620 -11.80 5.50 12.63
CA ALA A 620 -12.03 5.16 14.02
C ALA A 620 -11.56 6.33 14.89
N ARG A 621 -12.39 6.76 15.84
CA ARG A 621 -12.04 7.85 16.77
C ARG A 621 -10.96 7.43 17.74
N ASN A 622 -11.03 6.19 18.21
CA ASN A 622 -10.04 5.58 19.08
C ASN A 622 -9.57 4.27 18.44
N SER A 623 -8.28 4.15 18.24
CA SER A 623 -7.66 2.94 17.71
C SER A 623 -6.33 2.68 18.40
N GLY A 624 -5.88 1.43 18.38
CA GLY A 624 -4.57 1.10 18.93
C GLY A 624 -4.26 -0.38 18.99
N SER A 625 -3.05 -0.65 19.45
CA SER A 625 -2.55 -2.01 19.66
C SER A 625 -1.71 -2.12 20.91
N ALA A 626 -1.67 -3.33 21.48
CA ALA A 626 -0.79 -3.69 22.57
C ALA A 626 -0.13 -5.03 22.25
N GLY A 627 1.19 -5.10 22.35
CA GLY A 627 1.97 -6.30 22.11
C GLY A 627 2.89 -6.63 23.28
N TRP A 628 2.97 -7.90 23.63
CA TRP A 628 3.94 -8.42 24.59
C TRP A 628 4.67 -9.60 23.96
N LEU A 629 5.98 -9.49 23.86
CA LEU A 629 6.89 -10.51 23.36
C LEU A 629 7.74 -11.02 24.52
N ARG A 630 7.88 -12.35 24.64
CA ARG A 630 8.69 -12.96 25.67
C ARG A 630 9.53 -14.11 25.16
N ASP A 631 10.82 -14.08 25.49
CA ASP A 631 11.73 -15.20 25.39
C ASP A 631 11.76 -15.96 26.73
N TRP A 632 11.33 -17.22 26.73
CA TRP A 632 11.30 -18.09 27.90
C TRP A 632 12.61 -18.85 28.10
N GLY A 633 13.58 -18.61 27.26
CA GLY A 633 14.83 -19.35 27.19
C GLY A 633 14.68 -20.75 26.59
N ARG A 634 15.81 -21.43 26.43
CA ARG A 634 15.88 -22.76 25.80
C ARG A 634 15.19 -22.83 24.43
N GLY A 635 15.13 -21.74 23.72
CA GLY A 635 14.52 -21.61 22.39
C GLY A 635 12.98 -21.48 22.38
N TRP A 636 12.30 -21.38 23.53
CA TRP A 636 10.88 -21.04 23.59
C TRP A 636 10.66 -19.54 23.54
N ASN A 637 9.75 -19.11 22.69
CA ASN A 637 9.29 -17.72 22.66
C ASN A 637 7.77 -17.64 22.45
N SER A 638 7.17 -16.57 22.93
CA SER A 638 5.75 -16.29 22.73
C SER A 638 5.51 -14.80 22.46
N ALA A 639 4.42 -14.52 21.81
CA ALA A 639 3.92 -13.17 21.62
C ALA A 639 2.39 -13.13 21.76
N LEU A 640 1.91 -12.05 22.35
CA LEU A 640 0.49 -11.73 22.48
C LEU A 640 0.26 -10.32 21.96
N PHE A 641 -0.63 -10.15 21.01
CA PHE A 641 -1.04 -8.86 20.48
C PHE A 641 -2.54 -8.66 20.65
N TYR A 642 -2.92 -7.48 21.04
CA TYR A 642 -4.29 -6.99 21.01
C TYR A 642 -4.37 -5.85 20.00
N TYR A 643 -5.43 -5.81 19.22
CA TYR A 643 -5.77 -4.75 18.28
C TYR A 643 -7.20 -4.29 18.53
N GLY A 644 -7.45 -2.97 18.46
CA GLY A 644 -8.78 -2.42 18.69
C GLY A 644 -9.03 -1.12 17.94
N ASP A 645 -10.22 -1.05 17.32
CA ASP A 645 -10.80 0.14 16.70
C ASP A 645 -12.23 0.30 17.17
N ASP A 646 -12.63 1.50 17.59
CA ASP A 646 -13.94 1.72 18.24
C ASP A 646 -15.11 1.73 17.25
N ALA A 647 -14.95 2.28 16.05
CA ALA A 647 -16.02 2.42 15.07
C ALA A 647 -15.52 2.58 13.64
N LEU A 648 -14.88 1.58 13.05
CA LEU A 648 -14.51 1.59 11.65
C LEU A 648 -15.73 1.26 10.78
N ASN A 649 -16.19 2.20 9.94
CA ASN A 649 -17.45 2.11 9.18
C ASN A 649 -18.67 1.69 10.03
N GLY A 650 -18.73 2.17 11.28
CA GLY A 650 -19.79 1.82 12.23
C GLY A 650 -19.63 0.48 12.95
N TYR A 651 -18.55 -0.25 12.69
CA TYR A 651 -18.26 -1.53 13.32
C TYR A 651 -17.05 -1.44 14.25
N ARG A 652 -17.20 -1.96 15.45
CA ARG A 652 -16.10 -2.16 16.39
C ARG A 652 -15.28 -3.38 15.97
N PHE A 653 -13.97 -3.22 15.97
CA PHE A 653 -13.04 -4.31 15.73
C PHE A 653 -12.18 -4.56 16.97
N GLU A 654 -12.11 -5.81 17.43
CA GLU A 654 -11.21 -6.25 18.49
C GLU A 654 -10.69 -7.64 18.19
N ARG A 655 -9.37 -7.83 18.26
CA ARG A 655 -8.72 -9.12 18.01
C ARG A 655 -7.52 -9.33 18.93
N ILE A 656 -7.34 -10.57 19.37
CA ILE A 656 -6.13 -11.03 20.05
C ILE A 656 -5.44 -12.06 19.16
N ASP A 657 -4.15 -11.83 18.91
CA ASP A 657 -3.28 -12.75 18.20
C ASP A 657 -2.25 -13.31 19.18
N THR A 658 -2.13 -14.63 19.23
CA THR A 658 -1.18 -15.34 20.09
C THR A 658 -0.26 -16.19 19.24
N ARG A 659 1.03 -16.08 19.46
CA ARG A 659 2.04 -16.94 18.85
C ARG A 659 2.87 -17.61 19.93
N ILE A 660 3.09 -18.93 19.81
CA ILE A 660 4.02 -19.71 20.64
C ILE A 660 4.94 -20.46 19.70
N ALA A 661 6.24 -20.37 19.93
CA ALA A 661 7.23 -20.99 19.07
C ALA A 661 8.34 -21.67 19.87
N LYS A 662 8.91 -22.71 19.25
CA LYS A 662 10.07 -23.45 19.73
C LYS A 662 11.14 -23.47 18.64
N ARG A 663 12.31 -22.92 18.94
CA ARG A 663 13.50 -23.08 18.12
C ARG A 663 14.34 -24.26 18.64
N ILE A 664 14.76 -25.12 17.73
CA ILE A 664 15.53 -26.33 17.97
C ILE A 664 16.82 -26.22 17.16
N ALA A 665 17.95 -26.28 17.83
CA ALA A 665 19.25 -26.30 17.15
C ALA A 665 19.51 -27.73 16.61
N LEU A 666 19.90 -27.86 15.36
CA LEU A 666 20.19 -29.12 14.65
C LEU A 666 21.60 -29.04 14.04
N GLY A 667 22.61 -28.97 14.91
CA GLY A 667 24.00 -28.76 14.49
C GLY A 667 24.18 -27.35 13.90
N LYS A 668 24.52 -27.25 12.61
CA LYS A 668 24.61 -25.97 11.90
C LYS A 668 23.25 -25.41 11.46
N ALA A 669 22.21 -26.24 11.45
CA ALA A 669 20.85 -25.84 11.10
C ALA A 669 20.03 -25.49 12.33
N SER A 670 18.94 -24.75 12.13
CA SER A 670 17.93 -24.50 13.15
C SER A 670 16.53 -24.75 12.58
N LEU A 671 15.70 -25.42 13.36
CA LEU A 671 14.28 -25.62 13.07
C LEU A 671 13.45 -24.81 14.06
N GLU A 672 12.57 -23.96 13.58
CA GLU A 672 11.57 -23.29 14.41
C GLU A 672 10.18 -23.80 14.04
N VAL A 673 9.41 -24.20 15.05
CA VAL A 673 8.00 -24.59 14.92
C VAL A 673 7.17 -23.61 15.72
N ALA A 674 6.10 -23.08 15.13
CA ALA A 674 5.22 -22.13 15.79
C ALA A 674 3.74 -22.46 15.57
N GLY A 675 2.93 -22.24 16.61
CA GLY A 675 1.48 -22.20 16.54
C GLY A 675 0.98 -20.76 16.69
N ILE A 676 0.06 -20.34 15.82
CA ILE A 676 -0.53 -18.99 15.81
C ILE A 676 -2.05 -19.12 15.90
N LEU A 677 -2.64 -18.41 16.86
CA LEU A 677 -4.07 -18.29 17.03
C LEU A 677 -4.47 -16.83 16.91
N GLN A 678 -5.36 -16.53 15.99
CA GLN A 678 -6.03 -15.22 15.87
C GLN A 678 -7.45 -15.36 16.41
N GLN A 679 -7.80 -14.62 17.44
CA GLN A 679 -9.10 -14.67 18.09
C GLN A 679 -9.78 -13.31 18.04
N ARG A 680 -10.88 -13.19 17.30
CA ARG A 680 -11.72 -12.02 17.28
C ARG A 680 -12.66 -12.00 18.50
N LEU A 681 -12.75 -10.88 19.19
CA LEU A 681 -13.52 -10.72 20.43
C LEU A 681 -14.93 -10.19 20.16
N ASP A 682 -15.10 -9.39 19.13
CA ASP A 682 -16.40 -8.84 18.73
C ASP A 682 -17.25 -9.84 17.92
N ARG A 683 -18.48 -9.42 17.59
CA ARG A 683 -19.41 -10.19 16.74
C ARG A 683 -19.53 -9.62 15.33
N GLN A 684 -18.87 -8.50 15.06
CA GLN A 684 -18.96 -7.82 13.79
C GLN A 684 -17.88 -8.32 12.81
N PRO A 685 -18.15 -8.30 11.52
CA PRO A 685 -17.15 -8.64 10.52
C PRO A 685 -15.99 -7.62 10.54
N THR A 686 -14.80 -8.06 10.17
CA THR A 686 -13.61 -7.19 10.05
C THR A 686 -13.61 -6.37 8.76
N THR A 687 -14.70 -6.33 8.03
CA THR A 687 -14.82 -5.75 6.70
C THR A 687 -15.53 -4.42 6.73
N PHE A 688 -15.30 -3.58 5.72
CA PHE A 688 -16.10 -2.39 5.45
C PHE A 688 -17.48 -2.72 4.86
N ILE A 689 -17.68 -3.95 4.41
CA ILE A 689 -18.95 -4.44 3.87
C ILE A 689 -19.65 -5.25 4.97
N ASP A 690 -20.80 -4.78 5.41
CA ASP A 690 -21.51 -5.32 6.58
C ASP A 690 -22.16 -6.70 6.37
N ASN A 691 -22.14 -7.23 5.17
CA ASN A 691 -22.66 -8.56 4.83
C ASN A 691 -21.60 -9.66 4.71
N ASN A 692 -20.34 -9.35 4.97
CA ASN A 692 -19.24 -10.31 4.93
C ASN A 692 -18.89 -10.79 6.33
N TYR A 693 -18.60 -12.08 6.47
CA TYR A 693 -18.22 -12.71 7.73
C TYR A 693 -16.91 -13.46 7.56
N ASP A 694 -16.19 -13.56 8.66
CA ASP A 694 -15.04 -14.46 8.81
C ASP A 694 -15.17 -15.25 10.11
N SER A 695 -14.41 -16.33 10.24
CA SER A 695 -14.33 -17.11 11.47
C SER A 695 -13.84 -16.25 12.62
N ARG A 696 -14.42 -16.46 13.82
CA ARG A 696 -13.97 -15.78 15.04
C ARG A 696 -12.56 -16.18 15.45
N HIS A 697 -12.12 -17.36 15.06
CA HIS A 697 -10.79 -17.86 15.37
C HIS A 697 -10.17 -18.50 14.12
N VAL A 698 -8.90 -18.25 13.93
CA VAL A 698 -8.10 -18.86 12.87
C VAL A 698 -6.83 -19.42 13.51
N LEU A 699 -6.62 -20.73 13.39
CA LEU A 699 -5.46 -21.44 13.89
C LEU A 699 -4.60 -21.93 12.72
N TYR A 700 -3.32 -21.68 12.79
CA TYR A 700 -2.34 -22.19 11.84
C TYR A 700 -0.98 -22.44 12.49
N PHE A 701 -0.20 -23.28 11.85
CA PHE A 701 1.12 -23.71 12.30
C PHE A 701 2.15 -23.43 11.21
N SER A 702 3.35 -23.09 11.63
CA SER A 702 4.48 -22.92 10.72
C SER A 702 5.69 -23.72 11.18
N ALA A 703 6.49 -24.19 10.22
CA ALA A 703 7.80 -24.78 10.45
C ALA A 703 8.81 -24.09 9.53
N GLU A 704 9.89 -23.58 10.10
CA GLU A 704 10.98 -22.89 9.38
C GLU A 704 12.30 -23.59 9.67
N LEU A 705 12.98 -24.05 8.63
CA LEU A 705 14.31 -24.62 8.66
C LEU A 705 15.31 -23.64 8.05
N ALA A 706 16.39 -23.33 8.76
CA ALA A 706 17.50 -22.49 8.30
C ALA A 706 18.84 -23.21 8.47
N PHE A 707 19.68 -23.20 7.40
CA PHE A 707 20.99 -23.88 7.38
C PHE A 707 21.97 -23.25 6.39
#